data_5c9016dabfd3b460147757ee0c11f0c1
#
_entry.id   5c9016dabfd3b460147757ee0c11f0c1
#
_cell.length_a   1.000
_cell.length_b   1.000
_cell.length_c   1.000
_cell.angle_alpha   90.00
_cell.angle_beta   90.00
_cell.angle_gamma   90.00
#
_symmetry.space_group_name_H-M   'P 1'
#
loop_
_entity.id
_entity.type
_entity.pdbx_description
1 polymer ?
#
loop_
_entity_poly.entity_id
_entity_poly.type
_entity_poly.pdbx_seq_one_letter_code
_entity_poly.pdbx_strand_id
1 'polypeptide(L)'
;MSRGTDTSSLSLVAELLSDLNLETLAGGERLNTLDSMSLQGNSSTSLTLSNTVASHLSATLHNDSQQRPLDALVAEIHQLPADATADRFQLVLRPWLWWLTLASNNRVFQNLATSDIVTTIFKAHGFTDFKLSLTGSYEPREYCVQYGETDFAFVSRLLEEEGIFWFFIHEVGKHTLVLADSNDAFPPIPNGPKVPYLDQEIGVRELHGIRSAQYCLQAVAGTYSATDYEFTTPSTSLYSQAQAEAGPRARYEHPGGYTAKGRGDALTKQRVDGLRSQEKRLIGESDCRWLVPGHWFTLSGHDDDSLNIDWVLTSVTHDASHAHYRNRFEAIPKATAYRPARVTPKPRMHTQTALVVGKAGEEIWTDQYGRIKIQFPWDRDGKNDETSSCWVRVVLPWSGKGFGMQFVPRIGQEVIVTFIDGDPDRPLVTGCVYNGDNALPYALPDNQTQSGIKTNSSKGGGGFNELRFEDKKDAEEVFLQAQKDLNVNVLNDSTASIGHDETLTVQNARTRTVKEGDETVTLEKGKRTVTIQTGSDSLDVKDTRTVTVGADQTHSTGGNYSHKVSGNFELTVDGNLSIKVSGTLALQSGGSLTLKSDADLAAQAGTSLTSKAGTSLTNQAGTSLTNKAGTSLTNDAGVSLTNKAGAEQTVDGGGMLTIKGGLVKVN
;
A
#
# COMPACT_ATOMS: atom_id res chain seq x y z
N MET A 1 46.02 -25.47 -71.52
CA MET A 1 44.86 -24.85 -70.90
C MET A 1 44.56 -25.64 -69.67
N SER A 2 45.14 -25.23 -68.51
CA SER A 2 44.87 -25.84 -67.21
C SER A 2 43.46 -25.41 -66.78
N ARG A 3 42.59 -26.35 -66.53
CA ARG A 3 41.34 -26.14 -65.86
C ARG A 3 41.66 -25.64 -64.44
N GLY A 4 41.46 -24.35 -64.17
CA GLY A 4 41.43 -23.85 -62.80
C GLY A 4 40.28 -24.56 -62.07
N THR A 5 40.61 -25.40 -61.15
CA THR A 5 39.68 -25.97 -60.20
C THR A 5 39.23 -24.84 -59.29
N ASP A 6 37.94 -24.48 -59.43
CA ASP A 6 37.27 -23.60 -58.47
C ASP A 6 37.34 -24.31 -57.09
N THR A 7 38.35 -23.96 -56.30
CA THR A 7 38.54 -24.51 -54.94
C THR A 7 37.66 -23.70 -53.98
N SER A 8 36.34 -23.73 -54.12
CA SER A 8 35.43 -23.28 -53.11
C SER A 8 35.50 -24.27 -51.93
N SER A 9 36.45 -24.12 -51.08
CA SER A 9 36.60 -25.01 -49.92
C SER A 9 35.81 -24.47 -48.73
N LEU A 10 34.90 -25.29 -48.26
CA LEU A 10 34.34 -25.21 -46.92
C LEU A 10 35.40 -25.86 -45.98
N SER A 11 35.89 -25.15 -44.97
CA SER A 11 36.84 -25.75 -43.98
C SER A 11 36.31 -25.61 -42.59
N LEU A 12 36.71 -26.52 -41.72
CA LEU A 12 36.39 -26.54 -40.31
C LEU A 12 37.63 -26.18 -39.52
N VAL A 13 37.47 -25.31 -38.52
CA VAL A 13 38.45 -25.05 -37.47
C VAL A 13 37.82 -25.41 -36.15
N ALA A 14 38.09 -26.62 -35.64
CA ALA A 14 37.66 -27.06 -34.31
C ALA A 14 38.69 -28.00 -33.74
N GLU A 15 39.16 -27.72 -32.52
CA GLU A 15 40.13 -28.59 -31.86
C GLU A 15 39.62 -30.01 -31.60
N LEU A 16 38.31 -30.16 -31.36
CA LEU A 16 37.65 -31.44 -31.03
C LEU A 16 37.17 -32.22 -32.27
N LEU A 17 37.16 -31.62 -33.44
CA LEU A 17 36.60 -32.17 -34.69
C LEU A 17 37.56 -32.00 -35.86
N SER A 18 38.86 -32.02 -35.63
CA SER A 18 39.89 -31.84 -36.67
C SER A 18 39.80 -32.85 -37.83
N ASP A 19 39.23 -34.02 -37.54
CA ASP A 19 39.07 -35.10 -38.52
C ASP A 19 37.72 -35.08 -39.26
N LEU A 20 36.86 -34.10 -38.97
CA LEU A 20 35.58 -33.94 -39.68
C LEU A 20 35.81 -33.19 -41.00
N ASN A 21 35.56 -33.85 -42.09
CA ASN A 21 35.55 -33.25 -43.40
C ASN A 21 34.15 -32.73 -43.72
N LEU A 22 33.97 -31.38 -43.79
CA LEU A 22 32.70 -30.76 -44.07
C LEU A 22 32.29 -30.95 -45.53
N GLU A 23 31.07 -31.41 -45.73
CA GLU A 23 30.47 -31.58 -47.06
C GLU A 23 29.51 -30.43 -47.42
N THR A 24 28.67 -30.06 -46.48
CA THR A 24 27.65 -29.00 -46.69
C THR A 24 27.45 -28.12 -45.46
N LEU A 25 27.03 -26.89 -45.71
CA LEU A 25 26.52 -25.95 -44.73
C LEU A 25 25.22 -25.36 -45.26
N ALA A 26 24.17 -25.45 -44.44
CA ALA A 26 22.89 -24.83 -44.75
C ALA A 26 22.30 -24.19 -43.50
N GLY A 27 21.67 -23.05 -43.61
CA GLY A 27 21.03 -22.35 -42.48
C GLY A 27 21.00 -20.86 -42.64
N GLY A 28 20.50 -20.16 -41.63
CA GLY A 28 20.31 -18.72 -41.66
C GLY A 28 20.92 -17.96 -40.53
N GLU A 29 21.14 -16.69 -40.74
CA GLU A 29 21.48 -15.67 -39.77
C GLU A 29 20.51 -14.51 -39.95
N ARG A 30 19.92 -14.00 -38.85
CA ARG A 30 19.00 -12.85 -38.90
C ARG A 30 19.21 -11.96 -37.65
N LEU A 31 18.92 -10.69 -37.85
CA LEU A 31 18.83 -9.75 -36.72
C LEU A 31 17.74 -10.22 -35.73
N ASN A 32 18.01 -10.14 -34.45
CA ASN A 32 17.07 -10.41 -33.35
C ASN A 32 16.41 -11.81 -33.38
N THR A 33 17.04 -12.80 -34.02
CA THR A 33 16.49 -14.15 -34.14
C THR A 33 17.57 -15.19 -33.85
N LEU A 34 17.19 -16.24 -33.13
CA LEU A 34 18.03 -17.42 -32.91
C LEU A 34 17.88 -18.38 -34.08
N ASP A 35 18.65 -18.16 -35.11
CA ASP A 35 18.71 -19.11 -36.22
C ASP A 35 19.65 -20.27 -35.91
N SER A 36 19.63 -21.30 -36.73
CA SER A 36 20.52 -22.43 -36.68
C SER A 36 21.19 -22.66 -38.02
N MET A 37 22.40 -23.18 -37.96
CA MET A 37 23.11 -23.69 -39.09
C MET A 37 23.27 -25.21 -38.96
N SER A 38 23.04 -25.92 -40.04
CA SER A 38 23.28 -27.34 -40.17
C SER A 38 24.55 -27.58 -40.97
N LEU A 39 25.50 -28.27 -40.40
CA LEU A 39 26.68 -28.77 -41.04
C LEU A 39 26.56 -30.25 -41.25
N GLN A 40 26.89 -30.76 -42.44
CA GLN A 40 27.08 -32.20 -42.65
C GLN A 40 28.49 -32.45 -43.09
N GLY A 41 29.00 -33.59 -42.65
CA GLY A 41 30.36 -34.01 -42.95
C GLY A 41 30.59 -35.48 -42.61
N ASN A 42 31.77 -35.93 -42.94
CA ASN A 42 32.24 -37.29 -42.67
C ASN A 42 33.54 -37.29 -41.87
N SER A 43 33.75 -38.34 -41.09
CA SER A 43 35.01 -38.55 -40.36
C SER A 43 35.45 -39.99 -40.50
N SER A 44 36.78 -40.16 -40.72
CA SER A 44 37.43 -41.47 -40.73
C SER A 44 37.67 -42.05 -39.35
N THR A 45 37.47 -41.20 -38.28
CA THR A 45 37.60 -41.58 -36.88
C THR A 45 36.27 -41.45 -36.17
N SER A 46 36.01 -42.29 -35.18
CA SER A 46 34.81 -42.20 -34.37
C SER A 46 34.83 -40.96 -33.48
N LEU A 47 33.83 -40.06 -33.65
CA LEU A 47 33.71 -38.87 -32.84
C LEU A 47 33.16 -39.19 -31.44
N THR A 48 33.70 -38.55 -30.41
CA THR A 48 33.18 -38.63 -29.06
C THR A 48 31.97 -37.68 -28.93
N LEU A 49 30.78 -38.16 -29.22
CA LEU A 49 29.56 -37.36 -29.34
C LEU A 49 29.27 -36.53 -28.07
N SER A 50 29.47 -37.09 -26.86
CA SER A 50 29.17 -36.42 -25.59
C SER A 50 30.01 -35.16 -25.33
N ASN A 51 31.26 -35.12 -25.83
CA ASN A 51 32.17 -33.99 -25.61
C ASN A 51 32.03 -32.91 -26.68
N THR A 52 31.25 -33.17 -27.73
CA THR A 52 31.06 -32.25 -28.85
C THR A 52 29.91 -31.28 -28.60
N VAL A 53 28.89 -31.72 -27.90
CA VAL A 53 27.74 -30.83 -27.55
C VAL A 53 28.22 -29.74 -26.60
N ALA A 54 27.77 -28.51 -26.82
CA ALA A 54 28.16 -27.28 -26.12
C ALA A 54 29.62 -26.80 -26.38
N SER A 55 30.37 -27.45 -27.28
CA SER A 55 31.67 -26.94 -27.69
C SER A 55 31.57 -25.90 -28.79
N HIS A 56 32.51 -24.96 -28.85
CA HIS A 56 32.67 -24.03 -29.96
C HIS A 56 33.09 -24.76 -31.24
N LEU A 57 32.46 -24.35 -32.35
CA LEU A 57 32.83 -24.83 -33.67
C LEU A 57 32.80 -23.64 -34.64
N SER A 58 33.92 -23.43 -35.33
CA SER A 58 34.00 -22.44 -36.39
C SER A 58 34.08 -23.13 -37.76
N ALA A 59 33.05 -22.89 -38.57
CA ALA A 59 33.11 -23.19 -39.98
C ALA A 59 33.61 -21.95 -40.73
N THR A 60 34.47 -22.16 -41.74
CA THR A 60 34.97 -21.06 -42.57
C THR A 60 34.57 -21.23 -43.99
N LEU A 61 33.89 -20.19 -44.53
CA LEU A 61 33.61 -20.09 -45.95
C LEU A 61 34.79 -19.44 -46.66
N HIS A 62 35.37 -20.14 -47.61
CA HIS A 62 36.54 -19.69 -48.35
C HIS A 62 36.19 -19.38 -49.80
N ASN A 63 36.86 -18.39 -50.38
CA ASN A 63 37.20 -18.33 -51.77
C ASN A 63 38.70 -18.04 -51.90
N ASP A 64 39.26 -17.99 -53.10
CA ASP A 64 40.72 -17.97 -53.40
C ASP A 64 41.54 -16.96 -52.54
N SER A 65 40.97 -15.90 -52.04
CA SER A 65 41.66 -14.85 -51.31
C SER A 65 40.98 -14.39 -50.02
N GLN A 66 39.79 -14.92 -49.69
CA GLN A 66 38.95 -14.40 -48.61
C GLN A 66 38.38 -15.50 -47.76
N GLN A 67 38.30 -15.23 -46.46
CA GLN A 67 37.76 -16.14 -45.44
C GLN A 67 36.68 -15.44 -44.64
N ARG A 68 35.56 -16.12 -44.44
CA ARG A 68 34.52 -15.72 -43.51
C ARG A 68 34.29 -16.79 -42.45
N PRO A 69 34.67 -16.55 -41.20
CA PRO A 69 34.35 -17.45 -40.13
C PRO A 69 32.88 -17.37 -39.76
N LEU A 70 32.30 -18.51 -39.38
CA LEU A 70 30.98 -18.69 -38.78
C LEU A 70 31.20 -19.51 -37.50
N ASP A 71 31.26 -18.87 -36.36
CA ASP A 71 31.44 -19.51 -35.07
C ASP A 71 30.10 -19.66 -34.36
N ALA A 72 29.88 -20.82 -33.72
CA ALA A 72 28.70 -21.09 -32.92
C ALA A 72 28.98 -22.25 -31.95
N LEU A 73 28.03 -22.57 -31.11
CA LEU A 73 28.09 -23.75 -30.24
C LEU A 73 27.32 -24.91 -30.90
N VAL A 74 27.85 -26.11 -30.76
CA VAL A 74 27.15 -27.33 -31.21
C VAL A 74 25.95 -27.58 -30.26
N ALA A 75 24.76 -27.41 -30.77
CA ALA A 75 23.53 -27.66 -30.00
C ALA A 75 23.08 -29.13 -30.11
N GLU A 76 23.23 -29.71 -31.28
CA GLU A 76 22.81 -31.10 -31.56
C GLU A 76 23.83 -31.77 -32.48
N ILE A 77 24.00 -33.07 -32.31
CA ILE A 77 24.79 -33.91 -33.20
C ILE A 77 23.98 -35.15 -33.54
N HIS A 78 23.86 -35.43 -34.84
CA HIS A 78 23.18 -36.60 -35.36
C HIS A 78 24.21 -37.49 -36.10
N GLN A 79 24.31 -38.74 -35.73
CA GLN A 79 25.05 -39.72 -36.50
C GLN A 79 24.15 -40.22 -37.64
N LEU A 80 24.57 -40.03 -38.82
CA LEU A 80 23.84 -40.45 -40.04
C LEU A 80 24.30 -41.90 -40.39
N PRO A 81 23.55 -42.61 -41.27
CA PRO A 81 24.02 -43.88 -41.77
C PRO A 81 25.42 -43.73 -42.40
N ALA A 82 26.37 -44.54 -41.90
CA ALA A 82 27.74 -44.56 -42.38
C ALA A 82 27.78 -45.02 -43.87
N ASP A 83 28.76 -44.52 -44.60
CA ASP A 83 29.11 -45.12 -45.89
C ASP A 83 30.19 -46.17 -45.71
N ALA A 84 30.69 -46.75 -46.81
CA ALA A 84 31.67 -47.83 -46.73
C ALA A 84 33.05 -47.41 -46.16
N THR A 85 33.31 -46.11 -46.00
CA THR A 85 34.67 -45.57 -45.71
C THR A 85 34.71 -44.61 -44.55
N ALA A 86 33.58 -44.06 -44.09
CA ALA A 86 33.54 -43.03 -43.05
C ALA A 86 32.18 -42.96 -42.34
N ASP A 87 32.23 -42.57 -41.05
CA ASP A 87 31.04 -42.17 -40.30
C ASP A 87 30.57 -40.80 -40.77
N ARG A 88 29.24 -40.65 -40.94
CA ARG A 88 28.63 -39.38 -41.37
C ARG A 88 27.89 -38.73 -40.21
N PHE A 89 28.02 -37.41 -40.12
CA PHE A 89 27.42 -36.62 -39.04
C PHE A 89 26.71 -35.40 -39.60
N GLN A 90 25.63 -35.03 -38.90
CA GLN A 90 24.98 -33.70 -39.02
C GLN A 90 25.09 -32.99 -37.68
N LEU A 91 25.62 -31.77 -37.68
CA LEU A 91 25.76 -30.90 -36.56
C LEU A 91 24.78 -29.74 -36.67
N VAL A 92 24.04 -29.45 -35.63
CA VAL A 92 23.21 -28.25 -35.56
C VAL A 92 23.92 -27.23 -34.68
N LEU A 93 24.27 -26.11 -35.29
CA LEU A 93 24.97 -25.03 -34.63
C LEU A 93 24.00 -23.93 -34.24
N ARG A 94 24.18 -23.40 -33.06
CA ARG A 94 23.41 -22.26 -32.55
C ARG A 94 24.32 -21.26 -31.84
N PRO A 95 23.99 -19.94 -31.88
CA PRO A 95 24.75 -18.95 -31.10
C PRO A 95 24.57 -19.21 -29.60
N TRP A 96 25.54 -18.80 -28.78
CA TRP A 96 25.51 -19.02 -27.32
C TRP A 96 24.23 -18.46 -26.67
N LEU A 97 23.64 -17.41 -27.22
CA LEU A 97 22.39 -16.81 -26.72
C LEU A 97 21.22 -17.81 -26.72
N TRP A 98 21.27 -18.84 -27.59
CA TRP A 98 20.27 -19.91 -27.62
C TRP A 98 20.24 -20.73 -26.32
N TRP A 99 21.37 -20.85 -25.60
CA TRP A 99 21.39 -21.57 -24.31
C TRP A 99 20.45 -20.97 -23.29
N LEU A 100 20.12 -19.68 -23.38
CA LEU A 100 19.15 -19.01 -22.53
C LEU A 100 17.71 -19.54 -22.75
N THR A 101 17.45 -20.25 -23.85
CA THR A 101 16.15 -20.91 -24.09
C THR A 101 15.95 -22.17 -23.23
N LEU A 102 17.05 -22.75 -22.76
CA LEU A 102 17.07 -23.98 -21.96
C LEU A 102 16.91 -23.71 -20.46
N ALA A 103 16.95 -22.46 -20.04
CA ALA A 103 16.80 -22.03 -18.67
C ALA A 103 15.57 -21.15 -18.50
N SER A 104 14.87 -21.31 -17.39
CA SER A 104 13.75 -20.46 -16.99
C SER A 104 13.84 -20.10 -15.51
N ASN A 105 13.33 -18.94 -15.13
CA ASN A 105 13.33 -18.52 -13.74
C ASN A 105 12.10 -17.69 -13.40
N ASN A 106 11.86 -17.52 -12.10
CA ASN A 106 10.97 -16.54 -11.53
C ASN A 106 11.78 -15.68 -10.58
N ARG A 107 11.98 -14.42 -10.91
CA ARG A 107 12.82 -13.49 -10.12
C ARG A 107 12.43 -12.04 -10.36
N VAL A 108 12.84 -11.20 -9.43
CA VAL A 108 12.54 -9.77 -9.41
C VAL A 108 13.81 -8.97 -9.59
N PHE A 109 13.78 -7.99 -10.49
CA PHE A 109 14.80 -6.96 -10.63
C PHE A 109 14.21 -5.61 -10.23
N GLN A 110 14.97 -4.80 -9.50
CA GLN A 110 14.52 -3.50 -9.04
C GLN A 110 15.58 -2.44 -9.29
N ASN A 111 15.15 -1.26 -9.74
CA ASN A 111 15.99 -0.09 -9.95
C ASN A 111 17.22 -0.36 -10.86
N LEU A 112 17.04 -1.19 -11.88
CA LEU A 112 18.06 -1.54 -12.85
C LEU A 112 17.62 -1.17 -14.27
N ALA A 113 18.54 -0.65 -15.05
CA ALA A 113 18.31 -0.43 -16.47
C ALA A 113 18.20 -1.77 -17.22
N THR A 114 17.52 -1.77 -18.35
CA THR A 114 17.38 -2.98 -19.18
C THR A 114 18.74 -3.59 -19.55
N SER A 115 19.74 -2.78 -19.91
CA SER A 115 21.10 -3.24 -20.19
C SER A 115 21.75 -3.98 -19.02
N ASP A 116 21.53 -3.50 -17.78
CA ASP A 116 22.10 -4.10 -16.58
C ASP A 116 21.42 -5.44 -16.26
N ILE A 117 20.09 -5.50 -16.40
CA ILE A 117 19.33 -6.75 -16.22
C ILE A 117 19.82 -7.80 -17.20
N VAL A 118 19.88 -7.46 -18.48
CA VAL A 118 20.26 -8.36 -19.56
C VAL A 118 21.69 -8.87 -19.39
N THR A 119 22.64 -7.97 -19.09
CA THR A 119 24.05 -8.36 -18.89
C THR A 119 24.26 -9.18 -17.62
N THR A 120 23.45 -8.97 -16.58
CA THR A 120 23.44 -9.81 -15.38
C THR A 120 23.05 -11.25 -15.72
N ILE A 121 22.03 -11.43 -16.58
CA ILE A 121 21.60 -12.76 -17.03
C ILE A 121 22.71 -13.43 -17.85
N PHE A 122 23.32 -12.73 -18.81
CA PHE A 122 24.41 -13.29 -19.61
C PHE A 122 25.57 -13.79 -18.72
N LYS A 123 25.99 -12.95 -17.77
CA LYS A 123 27.07 -13.32 -16.83
C LYS A 123 26.71 -14.50 -15.93
N ALA A 124 25.44 -14.59 -15.50
CA ALA A 124 24.96 -15.72 -14.70
C ALA A 124 25.07 -17.06 -15.45
N HIS A 125 24.97 -17.03 -16.79
CA HIS A 125 25.22 -18.19 -17.66
C HIS A 125 26.68 -18.37 -18.06
N GLY A 126 27.60 -17.52 -17.57
CA GLY A 126 29.03 -17.58 -17.90
C GLY A 126 29.40 -16.96 -19.24
N PHE A 127 28.48 -16.29 -19.94
CA PHE A 127 28.74 -15.64 -21.21
C PHE A 127 29.27 -14.22 -21.03
N THR A 128 30.42 -13.94 -21.63
CA THR A 128 31.10 -12.64 -21.57
C THR A 128 31.30 -12.02 -22.96
N ASP A 129 31.08 -12.79 -24.02
CA ASP A 129 31.29 -12.35 -25.40
C ASP A 129 30.10 -11.52 -25.91
N PHE A 130 29.95 -10.35 -25.33
CA PHE A 130 28.96 -9.37 -25.75
C PHE A 130 29.52 -7.94 -25.70
N LYS A 131 28.95 -7.06 -26.52
CA LYS A 131 29.30 -5.64 -26.62
C LYS A 131 28.04 -4.80 -26.59
N LEU A 132 28.05 -3.73 -25.78
CA LEU A 132 27.00 -2.71 -25.79
C LEU A 132 27.42 -1.56 -26.71
N SER A 133 26.65 -1.35 -27.78
CA SER A 133 26.78 -0.23 -28.72
C SER A 133 25.52 0.63 -28.65
N LEU A 134 25.19 1.08 -27.43
CA LEU A 134 24.00 1.84 -27.14
C LEU A 134 24.33 3.33 -27.10
N THR A 135 23.52 4.14 -27.77
CA THR A 135 23.64 5.60 -27.85
C THR A 135 22.59 6.29 -26.97
N GLY A 136 21.46 5.64 -26.67
CA GLY A 136 20.38 6.13 -25.84
C GLY A 136 20.67 6.00 -24.34
N SER A 137 19.94 6.78 -23.55
CA SER A 137 19.88 6.62 -22.10
C SER A 137 18.66 5.79 -21.71
N TYR A 138 18.85 4.78 -20.89
CA TYR A 138 17.82 3.86 -20.44
C TYR A 138 17.57 4.07 -18.95
N GLU A 139 16.37 4.53 -18.60
CA GLU A 139 16.00 4.74 -17.20
C GLU A 139 15.91 3.41 -16.46
N PRO A 140 16.37 3.37 -15.18
CA PRO A 140 16.17 2.20 -14.35
C PRO A 140 14.68 1.88 -14.18
N ARG A 141 14.32 0.61 -14.32
CA ARG A 141 12.98 0.10 -14.05
C ARG A 141 12.79 -0.04 -12.55
N GLU A 142 11.77 0.58 -11.98
CA GLU A 142 11.47 0.46 -10.55
C GLU A 142 11.24 -1.01 -10.17
N TYR A 143 10.54 -1.74 -11.04
CA TYR A 143 10.19 -3.15 -10.83
C TYR A 143 10.11 -3.87 -12.17
N CYS A 144 10.76 -5.00 -12.27
CA CYS A 144 10.79 -5.82 -13.49
C CYS A 144 10.83 -7.29 -13.11
N VAL A 145 9.81 -8.03 -13.50
CA VAL A 145 9.62 -9.43 -13.11
C VAL A 145 9.81 -10.36 -14.29
N GLN A 146 10.65 -11.36 -14.13
CA GLN A 146 10.66 -12.55 -14.96
C GLN A 146 9.72 -13.57 -14.31
N TYR A 147 8.73 -14.07 -15.04
CA TYR A 147 7.77 -15.04 -14.51
C TYR A 147 7.34 -16.06 -15.55
N GLY A 148 7.64 -17.34 -15.30
CA GLY A 148 7.18 -18.46 -16.12
C GLY A 148 7.68 -18.41 -17.58
N GLU A 149 8.76 -17.74 -17.84
CA GLU A 149 9.37 -17.58 -19.16
C GLU A 149 10.84 -17.99 -19.15
N THR A 150 11.38 -18.34 -20.32
CA THR A 150 12.80 -18.63 -20.46
C THR A 150 13.63 -17.35 -20.31
N ASP A 151 14.91 -17.51 -19.92
CA ASP A 151 15.82 -16.37 -19.84
C ASP A 151 15.96 -15.67 -21.19
N PHE A 152 15.91 -16.41 -22.30
CA PHE A 152 15.89 -15.83 -23.64
C PHE A 152 14.64 -15.00 -23.92
N ALA A 153 13.46 -15.52 -23.61
CA ALA A 153 12.20 -14.78 -23.83
C ALA A 153 12.18 -13.50 -22.98
N PHE A 154 12.63 -13.58 -21.72
CA PHE A 154 12.74 -12.42 -20.85
C PHE A 154 13.67 -11.34 -21.42
N VAL A 155 14.90 -11.73 -21.81
CA VAL A 155 15.87 -10.82 -22.41
C VAL A 155 15.34 -10.23 -23.72
N SER A 156 14.77 -11.06 -24.59
CA SER A 156 14.25 -10.61 -25.89
C SER A 156 13.16 -9.56 -25.74
N ARG A 157 12.14 -9.81 -24.90
CA ARG A 157 11.08 -8.82 -24.73
C ARG A 157 11.55 -7.51 -24.12
N LEU A 158 12.53 -7.55 -23.20
CA LEU A 158 13.10 -6.33 -22.62
C LEU A 158 13.85 -5.51 -23.67
N LEU A 159 14.63 -6.17 -24.53
CA LEU A 159 15.34 -5.51 -25.64
C LEU A 159 14.34 -4.94 -26.66
N GLU A 160 13.31 -5.70 -27.04
CA GLU A 160 12.23 -5.28 -27.94
C GLU A 160 11.44 -4.09 -27.37
N GLU A 161 11.16 -4.07 -26.06
CA GLU A 161 10.51 -2.95 -25.38
C GLU A 161 11.31 -1.66 -25.50
N GLU A 162 12.64 -1.74 -25.38
CA GLU A 162 13.56 -0.61 -25.47
C GLU A 162 13.96 -0.26 -26.90
N GLY A 163 13.55 -1.07 -27.91
CA GLY A 163 13.96 -0.88 -29.29
C GLY A 163 15.44 -1.18 -29.51
N ILE A 164 16.05 -1.98 -28.64
CA ILE A 164 17.43 -2.46 -28.78
C ILE A 164 17.42 -3.71 -29.66
N PHE A 165 18.21 -3.68 -30.72
CA PHE A 165 18.41 -4.84 -31.58
C PHE A 165 19.77 -5.50 -31.31
N TRP A 166 19.90 -6.71 -31.83
CA TRP A 166 21.13 -7.45 -31.67
C TRP A 166 21.50 -8.27 -32.90
N PHE A 167 22.81 -8.51 -33.04
CA PHE A 167 23.42 -9.33 -34.10
C PHE A 167 24.75 -9.90 -33.60
N PHE A 168 25.31 -10.84 -34.33
CA PHE A 168 26.60 -11.43 -34.00
C PHE A 168 27.71 -10.97 -34.95
N ILE A 169 28.89 -10.78 -34.37
CA ILE A 169 30.17 -10.68 -35.09
C ILE A 169 30.91 -11.97 -34.87
N HIS A 170 31.28 -12.64 -35.95
CA HIS A 170 31.94 -13.93 -35.90
C HIS A 170 33.47 -13.78 -36.14
N GLU A 171 34.24 -14.42 -35.32
CA GLU A 171 35.67 -14.61 -35.41
C GLU A 171 35.98 -16.12 -35.27
N VAL A 172 37.17 -16.59 -35.62
CA VAL A 172 37.54 -17.99 -35.39
C VAL A 172 37.55 -18.26 -33.88
N GLY A 173 36.80 -19.26 -33.44
CA GLY A 173 36.67 -19.65 -32.02
C GLY A 173 35.81 -18.73 -31.17
N LYS A 174 35.14 -17.76 -31.76
CA LYS A 174 34.37 -16.79 -31.02
C LYS A 174 33.25 -16.15 -31.83
N HIS A 175 32.07 -15.92 -31.22
CA HIS A 175 31.05 -15.03 -31.74
C HIS A 175 30.61 -14.05 -30.67
N THR A 176 30.67 -12.75 -31.00
CA THR A 176 30.38 -11.66 -30.09
C THR A 176 29.00 -11.12 -30.37
N LEU A 177 28.10 -11.13 -29.37
CA LEU A 177 26.79 -10.50 -29.44
C LEU A 177 26.93 -8.97 -29.33
N VAL A 178 26.39 -8.23 -30.29
CA VAL A 178 26.33 -6.77 -30.25
C VAL A 178 24.90 -6.35 -29.97
N LEU A 179 24.68 -5.63 -28.87
CA LEU A 179 23.43 -4.96 -28.55
C LEU A 179 23.53 -3.51 -29.00
N ALA A 180 22.59 -3.05 -29.85
CA ALA A 180 22.66 -1.72 -30.45
C ALA A 180 21.27 -1.05 -30.55
N ASP A 181 21.27 0.27 -30.65
CA ASP A 181 20.07 1.10 -30.76
C ASP A 181 20.13 2.15 -31.90
N SER A 182 21.20 2.14 -32.68
CA SER A 182 21.39 3.01 -33.85
C SER A 182 22.02 2.23 -35.01
N ASN A 183 21.64 2.57 -36.22
CA ASN A 183 22.23 1.99 -37.46
C ASN A 183 23.74 2.26 -37.56
N ASP A 184 24.27 3.25 -36.82
CA ASP A 184 25.71 3.53 -36.79
C ASP A 184 26.54 2.37 -36.21
N ALA A 185 25.88 1.49 -35.44
CA ALA A 185 26.52 0.28 -34.90
C ALA A 185 26.79 -0.79 -35.95
N PHE A 186 26.16 -0.73 -37.12
CA PHE A 186 26.38 -1.69 -38.20
C PHE A 186 27.70 -1.40 -38.92
N PRO A 187 28.69 -2.30 -38.85
CA PRO A 187 29.92 -2.17 -39.61
C PRO A 187 29.66 -2.43 -41.11
N PRO A 188 30.57 -2.04 -42.01
CA PRO A 188 30.53 -2.50 -43.39
C PRO A 188 30.77 -4.02 -43.46
N ILE A 189 30.27 -4.66 -44.50
CA ILE A 189 30.59 -6.06 -44.75
C ILE A 189 32.13 -6.27 -44.87
N PRO A 190 32.65 -7.44 -44.50
CA PRO A 190 34.04 -7.76 -44.73
C PRO A 190 34.41 -7.56 -46.21
N ASN A 191 35.67 -7.25 -46.46
CA ASN A 191 36.23 -7.05 -47.82
C ASN A 191 35.75 -5.80 -48.60
N GLY A 192 35.18 -4.86 -47.89
CA GLY A 192 34.73 -3.58 -48.42
C GLY A 192 33.26 -3.57 -48.78
N PRO A 193 32.59 -2.37 -48.65
CA PRO A 193 31.15 -2.29 -48.69
C PRO A 193 30.53 -2.44 -50.09
N LYS A 194 31.26 -2.31 -51.17
CA LYS A 194 30.68 -2.35 -52.53
C LYS A 194 30.44 -3.77 -53.02
N VAL A 195 29.19 -4.06 -53.39
CA VAL A 195 28.78 -5.34 -53.98
C VAL A 195 28.15 -5.06 -55.37
N PRO A 196 28.71 -5.62 -56.44
CA PRO A 196 28.15 -5.40 -57.79
C PRO A 196 26.85 -6.18 -58.00
N TYR A 197 25.94 -5.59 -58.73
CA TYR A 197 24.84 -6.32 -59.37
C TYR A 197 25.36 -6.95 -60.63
N LEU A 198 25.16 -8.24 -60.80
CA LEU A 198 25.66 -9.01 -61.91
C LEU A 198 24.48 -9.64 -62.64
N ASP A 199 24.13 -9.08 -63.80
CA ASP A 199 23.12 -9.68 -64.66
C ASP A 199 23.57 -11.07 -65.14
N GLN A 200 22.63 -12.00 -65.24
CA GLN A 200 22.90 -13.40 -65.61
C GLN A 200 23.57 -13.54 -66.98
N GLU A 201 23.44 -12.53 -67.81
CA GLU A 201 23.99 -12.53 -69.21
C GLU A 201 25.52 -12.25 -69.25
N ILE A 202 26.10 -11.68 -68.25
CA ILE A 202 27.55 -11.40 -68.22
C ILE A 202 28.31 -12.61 -67.66
N GLY A 203 28.81 -13.43 -68.58
CA GLY A 203 29.52 -14.69 -68.28
C GLY A 203 30.91 -14.56 -67.66
N VAL A 204 31.14 -13.60 -66.79
CA VAL A 204 32.42 -13.49 -66.02
C VAL A 204 32.28 -14.34 -64.76
N ARG A 205 32.79 -15.57 -64.78
CA ARG A 205 32.74 -16.55 -63.70
C ARG A 205 33.58 -16.19 -62.46
N GLU A 206 34.34 -15.12 -62.50
CA GLU A 206 35.31 -14.75 -61.46
C GLU A 206 34.79 -13.63 -60.53
N LEU A 207 33.62 -13.02 -60.81
CA LEU A 207 33.06 -11.96 -60.00
C LEU A 207 31.94 -12.48 -59.10
N HIS A 208 32.08 -12.26 -57.79
CA HIS A 208 31.03 -12.52 -56.79
C HIS A 208 30.19 -11.28 -56.63
N GLY A 209 28.85 -11.44 -56.59
CA GLY A 209 27.94 -10.33 -56.49
C GLY A 209 26.47 -10.74 -56.30
N ILE A 210 25.60 -9.77 -56.40
CA ILE A 210 24.15 -9.98 -56.33
C ILE A 210 23.65 -10.37 -57.70
N ARG A 211 22.99 -11.53 -57.75
CA ARG A 211 22.49 -12.14 -59.01
C ARG A 211 21.03 -11.83 -59.26
N SER A 212 20.25 -11.54 -58.19
CA SER A 212 18.89 -11.03 -58.32
C SER A 212 18.62 -10.04 -57.18
N ALA A 213 17.84 -9.01 -57.46
CA ALA A 213 17.43 -8.02 -56.47
C ALA A 213 15.96 -7.64 -56.76
N GLN A 214 15.11 -7.89 -55.77
CA GLN A 214 13.70 -7.52 -55.80
C GLN A 214 13.46 -6.43 -54.75
N TYR A 215 13.03 -5.26 -55.23
CA TYR A 215 12.62 -4.18 -54.33
C TYR A 215 11.17 -4.39 -53.88
N CYS A 216 10.94 -4.43 -52.60
CA CYS A 216 9.64 -4.65 -51.97
C CYS A 216 9.21 -3.39 -51.19
N LEU A 217 8.02 -2.90 -51.51
CA LEU A 217 7.35 -1.84 -50.76
C LEU A 217 6.15 -2.42 -50.03
N GLN A 218 6.06 -2.19 -48.73
CA GLN A 218 4.98 -2.67 -47.89
C GLN A 218 4.28 -1.49 -47.21
N ALA A 219 2.95 -1.47 -47.20
CA ALA A 219 2.20 -0.49 -46.44
C ALA A 219 2.33 -0.74 -44.93
N VAL A 220 2.69 0.29 -44.18
CA VAL A 220 2.82 0.27 -42.71
C VAL A 220 1.97 1.37 -42.08
N ALA A 221 1.76 1.31 -40.77
CA ALA A 221 1.12 2.41 -40.05
C ALA A 221 2.07 3.62 -39.97
N GLY A 222 1.56 4.79 -40.32
CA GLY A 222 2.33 6.04 -40.33
C GLY A 222 2.31 6.78 -38.99
N THR A 223 1.40 6.39 -38.07
CA THR A 223 1.24 7.03 -36.76
C THR A 223 1.20 5.96 -35.66
N TYR A 224 1.85 6.26 -34.55
CA TYR A 224 1.75 5.47 -33.34
C TYR A 224 1.48 6.39 -32.15
N SER A 225 0.50 6.04 -31.34
CA SER A 225 0.17 6.77 -30.13
C SER A 225 0.00 5.80 -28.97
N ALA A 226 0.28 6.28 -27.77
CA ALA A 226 0.11 5.51 -26.54
C ALA A 226 -0.29 6.43 -25.41
N THR A 227 -0.88 5.87 -24.37
CA THR A 227 -1.09 6.54 -23.07
C THR A 227 -0.90 5.55 -21.94
N ASP A 228 -0.66 6.09 -20.76
CA ASP A 228 -0.62 5.32 -19.52
C ASP A 228 -1.18 6.15 -18.38
N TYR A 229 -1.17 5.62 -17.16
CA TYR A 229 -1.67 6.26 -15.96
C TYR A 229 -0.62 6.22 -14.85
N GLU A 230 -0.32 7.39 -14.27
CA GLU A 230 0.55 7.52 -13.11
C GLU A 230 -0.24 8.04 -11.90
N PHE A 231 -0.34 7.22 -10.86
CA PHE A 231 -1.20 7.51 -9.70
C PHE A 231 -0.68 8.67 -8.84
N THR A 232 0.62 8.98 -8.89
CA THR A 232 1.19 10.12 -8.16
C THR A 232 0.85 11.46 -8.80
N THR A 233 0.54 11.44 -10.09
CA THR A 233 0.14 12.62 -10.88
C THR A 233 -1.12 12.33 -11.72
N PRO A 234 -2.25 11.96 -11.09
CA PRO A 234 -3.39 11.34 -11.78
C PRO A 234 -4.09 12.24 -12.79
N SER A 235 -3.91 13.56 -12.68
CA SER A 235 -4.50 14.56 -13.60
C SER A 235 -3.57 14.91 -14.77
N THR A 236 -2.34 14.38 -14.79
CA THR A 236 -1.37 14.64 -15.87
C THR A 236 -1.62 13.70 -17.04
N SER A 237 -1.85 14.25 -18.23
CA SER A 237 -1.98 13.44 -19.45
C SER A 237 -0.63 12.87 -19.85
N LEU A 238 -0.57 11.56 -19.95
CA LEU A 238 0.60 10.83 -20.47
C LEU A 238 0.44 10.47 -21.95
N TYR A 239 -0.60 10.96 -22.63
CA TYR A 239 -0.79 10.71 -24.05
C TYR A 239 0.41 11.19 -24.86
N SER A 240 1.01 10.28 -25.63
CA SER A 240 2.15 10.50 -26.49
C SER A 240 1.86 10.02 -27.91
N GLN A 241 2.37 10.70 -28.90
CA GLN A 241 2.18 10.37 -30.30
C GLN A 241 3.42 10.69 -31.10
N ALA A 242 3.78 9.78 -32.01
CA ALA A 242 4.76 10.03 -33.05
C ALA A 242 4.14 9.74 -34.44
N GLN A 243 4.49 10.57 -35.38
CA GLN A 243 3.96 10.49 -36.75
C GLN A 243 5.10 10.60 -37.75
N ALA A 244 5.19 9.64 -38.66
CA ALA A 244 6.12 9.65 -39.76
C ALA A 244 5.44 10.04 -41.06
N GLU A 245 4.17 9.70 -41.23
CA GLU A 245 3.34 10.02 -42.41
C GLU A 245 1.91 10.31 -41.94
N ALA A 246 1.29 11.35 -42.48
CA ALA A 246 -0.10 11.67 -42.24
C ALA A 246 -1.04 10.68 -42.93
N GLY A 247 -2.09 10.23 -42.23
CA GLY A 247 -3.09 9.37 -42.82
C GLY A 247 -3.88 8.55 -41.79
N PRO A 248 -4.86 7.76 -42.23
CA PRO A 248 -5.76 7.02 -41.35
C PRO A 248 -5.12 5.77 -40.72
N ARG A 249 -3.92 5.37 -41.19
CA ARG A 249 -3.21 4.20 -40.66
C ARG A 249 -2.49 4.56 -39.38
N ALA A 250 -3.16 4.39 -38.24
CA ALA A 250 -2.63 4.67 -36.91
C ALA A 250 -2.74 3.45 -36.01
N ARG A 251 -1.79 3.28 -35.10
CA ARG A 251 -1.85 2.32 -34.00
C ARG A 251 -1.96 3.08 -32.70
N TYR A 252 -2.82 2.60 -31.79
CA TYR A 252 -2.96 3.11 -30.45
C TYR A 252 -2.73 1.99 -29.44
N GLU A 253 -1.98 2.27 -28.40
CA GLU A 253 -1.64 1.33 -27.33
C GLU A 253 -2.01 1.88 -25.95
N HIS A 254 -2.62 1.03 -25.12
CA HIS A 254 -2.83 1.24 -23.69
C HIS A 254 -2.78 -0.12 -22.98
N PRO A 255 -2.04 -0.24 -21.87
CA PRO A 255 -1.09 0.73 -21.31
C PRO A 255 0.16 0.89 -22.18
N GLY A 256 0.77 2.08 -22.13
CA GLY A 256 1.99 2.40 -22.90
C GLY A 256 3.29 1.92 -22.25
N GLY A 257 3.25 1.53 -20.97
CA GLY A 257 4.41 1.04 -20.21
C GLY A 257 5.36 2.16 -19.77
N TYR A 258 4.83 3.34 -19.44
CA TYR A 258 5.64 4.48 -18.95
C TYR A 258 4.88 5.34 -17.95
N THR A 259 5.63 6.01 -17.07
CA THR A 259 5.11 6.89 -16.01
C THR A 259 5.42 8.39 -16.27
N ALA A 260 6.25 8.68 -17.26
CA ALA A 260 6.64 10.03 -17.64
C ALA A 260 6.37 10.30 -19.12
N LYS A 261 5.85 11.49 -19.45
CA LYS A 261 5.51 11.84 -20.84
C LYS A 261 6.72 11.82 -21.77
N GLY A 262 7.89 12.30 -21.34
CA GLY A 262 9.11 12.28 -22.16
C GLY A 262 9.52 10.86 -22.55
N ARG A 263 9.34 9.88 -21.65
CA ARG A 263 9.55 8.47 -21.96
C ARG A 263 8.53 7.96 -22.99
N GLY A 264 7.25 8.34 -22.85
CA GLY A 264 6.21 8.02 -23.81
C GLY A 264 6.50 8.57 -25.21
N ASP A 265 6.98 9.81 -25.30
CA ASP A 265 7.37 10.44 -26.58
C ASP A 265 8.54 9.69 -27.25
N ALA A 266 9.55 9.27 -26.48
CA ALA A 266 10.67 8.47 -26.97
C ALA A 266 10.20 7.08 -27.47
N LEU A 267 9.37 6.39 -26.68
CA LEU A 267 8.85 5.07 -27.04
C LEU A 267 7.96 5.12 -28.29
N THR A 268 7.03 6.08 -28.41
CA THR A 268 6.16 6.20 -29.58
C THR A 268 6.97 6.48 -30.84
N LYS A 269 8.05 7.27 -30.76
CA LYS A 269 8.99 7.48 -31.85
C LYS A 269 9.68 6.18 -32.27
N GLN A 270 10.23 5.41 -31.32
CA GLN A 270 10.85 4.11 -31.59
C GLN A 270 9.86 3.13 -32.26
N ARG A 271 8.58 3.14 -31.85
CA ARG A 271 7.55 2.28 -32.46
C ARG A 271 7.28 2.65 -33.92
N VAL A 272 7.21 3.95 -34.21
CA VAL A 272 7.08 4.41 -35.60
C VAL A 272 8.29 4.02 -36.43
N ASP A 273 9.51 4.22 -35.90
CA ASP A 273 10.75 3.83 -36.59
C ASP A 273 10.76 2.32 -36.88
N GLY A 274 10.34 1.49 -35.90
CA GLY A 274 10.23 0.03 -36.08
C GLY A 274 9.19 -0.40 -37.12
N LEU A 275 8.08 0.33 -37.25
CA LEU A 275 7.10 0.09 -38.32
C LEU A 275 7.68 0.45 -39.71
N ARG A 276 8.39 1.57 -39.78
CA ARG A 276 9.01 2.04 -41.03
C ARG A 276 10.16 1.16 -41.51
N SER A 277 10.88 0.50 -40.59
CA SER A 277 11.94 -0.44 -40.97
C SER A 277 11.46 -1.61 -41.85
N GLN A 278 10.14 -1.88 -41.81
CA GLN A 278 9.51 -2.92 -42.64
C GLN A 278 8.93 -2.41 -43.95
N GLU A 279 8.94 -1.09 -44.18
CA GLU A 279 8.30 -0.48 -45.36
C GLU A 279 9.03 -0.77 -46.64
N LYS A 280 10.37 -0.70 -46.62
CA LYS A 280 11.23 -0.81 -47.82
C LYS A 280 12.24 -1.94 -47.57
N ARG A 281 12.23 -2.93 -48.46
CA ARG A 281 13.13 -4.07 -48.37
C ARG A 281 13.72 -4.40 -49.74
N LEU A 282 14.98 -4.83 -49.74
CA LEU A 282 15.65 -5.46 -50.84
C LEU A 282 15.78 -6.94 -50.53
N ILE A 283 15.22 -7.79 -51.39
CA ILE A 283 15.31 -9.25 -51.29
C ILE A 283 16.10 -9.73 -52.49
N GLY A 284 17.13 -10.54 -52.27
CA GLY A 284 17.99 -10.95 -53.38
C GLY A 284 18.67 -12.30 -53.16
N GLU A 285 19.29 -12.76 -54.23
CA GLU A 285 20.18 -13.93 -54.24
C GLU A 285 21.58 -13.50 -54.65
N SER A 286 22.57 -14.14 -54.05
CA SER A 286 23.98 -13.78 -54.24
C SER A 286 24.89 -15.01 -54.06
N ASP A 287 26.04 -14.94 -54.66
CA ASP A 287 27.16 -15.86 -54.42
C ASP A 287 28.27 -15.19 -53.58
N CYS A 288 28.01 -14.01 -53.03
CA CYS A 288 28.91 -13.25 -52.19
C CYS A 288 28.91 -13.81 -50.77
N ARG A 289 30.01 -14.47 -50.36
CA ARG A 289 30.14 -15.18 -49.04
C ARG A 289 30.20 -14.26 -47.85
N TRP A 290 30.54 -12.98 -48.03
CA TRP A 290 30.67 -11.98 -46.97
C TRP A 290 29.45 -11.10 -46.71
N LEU A 291 28.31 -11.45 -47.29
CA LEU A 291 27.03 -10.85 -46.84
C LEU A 291 26.71 -11.38 -45.41
N VAL A 292 26.68 -10.47 -44.44
CA VAL A 292 26.53 -10.78 -43.01
C VAL A 292 25.39 -9.93 -42.44
N PRO A 293 24.38 -10.51 -41.80
CA PRO A 293 23.36 -9.73 -41.09
C PRO A 293 23.99 -8.81 -40.04
N GLY A 294 23.42 -7.62 -39.88
CA GLY A 294 24.01 -6.61 -38.99
C GLY A 294 25.22 -5.88 -39.59
N HIS A 295 25.43 -6.00 -40.93
CA HIS A 295 26.44 -5.26 -41.67
C HIS A 295 25.75 -4.53 -42.81
N TRP A 296 26.39 -3.48 -43.30
CA TRP A 296 25.89 -2.75 -44.48
C TRP A 296 26.77 -2.93 -45.70
N PHE A 297 26.14 -2.84 -46.87
CA PHE A 297 26.81 -2.83 -48.17
C PHE A 297 26.23 -1.78 -49.09
N THR A 298 26.96 -1.35 -50.06
CA THR A 298 26.51 -0.48 -51.14
C THR A 298 26.24 -1.34 -52.38
N LEU A 299 24.99 -1.40 -52.85
CA LEU A 299 24.69 -2.01 -54.14
C LEU A 299 25.22 -1.11 -55.26
N SER A 300 25.81 -1.67 -56.26
CA SER A 300 26.36 -0.91 -57.41
C SER A 300 26.08 -1.60 -58.74
N GLY A 301 25.82 -0.83 -59.77
CA GLY A 301 25.63 -1.33 -61.12
C GLY A 301 24.25 -1.95 -61.38
N HIS A 302 23.26 -1.67 -60.56
CA HIS A 302 21.87 -2.01 -60.84
C HIS A 302 21.28 -0.99 -61.84
N ASP A 303 20.45 -1.44 -62.77
CA ASP A 303 19.83 -0.58 -63.81
C ASP A 303 18.91 0.50 -63.21
N ASP A 304 18.26 0.23 -62.11
CA ASP A 304 17.55 1.22 -61.33
C ASP A 304 18.53 1.91 -60.37
N ASP A 305 18.93 3.11 -60.72
CA ASP A 305 19.86 3.90 -59.91
C ASP A 305 19.37 4.18 -58.47
N SER A 306 18.08 4.15 -58.24
CA SER A 306 17.51 4.34 -56.90
C SER A 306 17.84 3.21 -55.92
N LEU A 307 18.26 2.05 -56.42
CA LEU A 307 18.69 0.90 -55.65
C LEU A 307 20.21 0.88 -55.39
N ASN A 308 20.98 1.69 -56.11
CA ASN A 308 22.43 1.83 -55.93
C ASN A 308 22.77 2.68 -54.69
N ILE A 309 22.29 2.24 -53.54
CA ILE A 309 22.44 2.90 -52.23
C ILE A 309 23.06 1.95 -51.19
N ASP A 310 23.26 2.46 -49.96
CA ASP A 310 23.68 1.67 -48.81
C ASP A 310 22.50 0.88 -48.24
N TRP A 311 22.69 -0.42 -48.07
CA TRP A 311 21.72 -1.38 -47.55
C TRP A 311 22.27 -2.06 -46.28
N VAL A 312 21.44 -2.22 -45.22
CA VAL A 312 21.75 -3.02 -44.04
C VAL A 312 21.12 -4.40 -44.19
N LEU A 313 21.92 -5.43 -44.11
CA LEU A 313 21.46 -6.82 -44.14
C LEU A 313 20.70 -7.18 -42.85
N THR A 314 19.46 -7.60 -43.01
CA THR A 314 18.61 -8.05 -41.90
C THR A 314 18.55 -9.57 -41.80
N SER A 315 18.74 -10.28 -42.90
CA SER A 315 18.82 -11.74 -42.93
C SER A 315 19.69 -12.23 -44.09
N VAL A 316 20.36 -13.37 -43.88
CA VAL A 316 21.07 -14.13 -44.90
C VAL A 316 20.83 -15.61 -44.64
N THR A 317 20.40 -16.34 -45.68
CA THR A 317 20.29 -17.80 -45.63
C THR A 317 21.34 -18.39 -46.57
N HIS A 318 22.16 -19.28 -46.05
CA HIS A 318 23.29 -19.88 -46.74
C HIS A 318 22.95 -21.28 -47.25
N ASP A 319 23.46 -21.60 -48.40
CA ASP A 319 23.54 -22.94 -49.00
C ASP A 319 24.91 -23.12 -49.61
N ALA A 320 25.74 -23.93 -48.97
CA ALA A 320 27.12 -24.13 -49.34
C ALA A 320 27.46 -25.62 -49.43
N SER A 321 28.29 -25.97 -50.44
CA SER A 321 28.93 -27.26 -50.54
C SER A 321 30.34 -27.05 -51.11
N HIS A 322 31.13 -28.12 -51.24
CA HIS A 322 32.42 -28.03 -51.93
C HIS A 322 32.30 -27.50 -53.38
N ALA A 323 31.17 -27.68 -54.04
CA ALA A 323 30.98 -27.36 -55.44
C ALA A 323 30.31 -25.99 -55.67
N HIS A 324 29.57 -25.47 -54.72
CA HIS A 324 28.82 -24.21 -54.90
C HIS A 324 28.61 -23.49 -53.59
N TYR A 325 28.38 -22.18 -53.69
CA TYR A 325 27.87 -21.35 -52.64
C TYR A 325 26.76 -20.42 -53.19
N ARG A 326 25.67 -20.38 -52.48
CA ARG A 326 24.57 -19.41 -52.68
C ARG A 326 24.10 -18.87 -51.37
N ASN A 327 23.57 -17.66 -51.43
CA ASN A 327 22.77 -17.13 -50.32
C ASN A 327 21.54 -16.39 -50.87
N ARG A 328 20.53 -16.34 -50.03
CA ARG A 328 19.39 -15.45 -50.15
C ARG A 328 19.43 -14.45 -49.01
N PHE A 329 19.25 -13.17 -49.31
CA PHE A 329 19.32 -12.12 -48.30
C PHE A 329 18.10 -11.20 -48.32
N GLU A 330 17.86 -10.56 -47.17
CA GLU A 330 16.99 -9.41 -47.07
C GLU A 330 17.79 -8.24 -46.45
N ALA A 331 17.50 -7.02 -46.96
CA ALA A 331 18.15 -5.81 -46.47
C ALA A 331 17.16 -4.63 -46.46
N ILE A 332 17.43 -3.63 -45.65
CA ILE A 332 16.72 -2.37 -45.58
C ILE A 332 17.65 -1.21 -45.94
N PRO A 333 17.14 -0.06 -46.45
CA PRO A 333 17.98 1.11 -46.64
C PRO A 333 18.69 1.52 -45.34
N LYS A 334 20.00 1.74 -45.37
CA LYS A 334 20.80 2.14 -44.22
C LYS A 334 20.30 3.44 -43.57
N ALA A 335 19.72 4.34 -44.37
CA ALA A 335 19.12 5.59 -43.89
C ALA A 335 17.83 5.39 -43.08
N THR A 336 17.20 4.20 -43.16
CA THR A 336 16.01 3.87 -42.41
C THR A 336 16.40 3.33 -41.03
N ALA A 337 16.00 4.00 -39.96
CA ALA A 337 16.29 3.54 -38.59
C ALA A 337 15.71 2.13 -38.37
N TYR A 338 16.56 1.19 -38.02
CA TYR A 338 16.13 -0.16 -37.69
C TYR A 338 15.74 -0.24 -36.21
N ARG A 339 14.59 -0.87 -35.94
CA ARG A 339 14.16 -1.24 -34.59
C ARG A 339 13.53 -2.64 -34.62
N PRO A 340 13.77 -3.46 -33.62
CA PRO A 340 13.17 -4.80 -33.57
C PRO A 340 11.64 -4.69 -33.44
N ALA A 341 10.94 -5.63 -34.08
CA ALA A 341 9.53 -5.81 -33.82
C ALA A 341 9.31 -6.41 -32.42
N ARG A 342 8.27 -5.98 -31.70
CA ARG A 342 7.85 -6.62 -30.46
C ARG A 342 7.08 -7.90 -30.78
N VAL A 343 7.73 -9.01 -30.77
CA VAL A 343 7.17 -10.33 -31.08
C VAL A 343 7.15 -11.25 -29.87
N THR A 344 8.00 -11.01 -28.88
CA THR A 344 8.08 -11.80 -27.66
C THR A 344 6.99 -11.34 -26.66
N PRO A 345 6.01 -12.19 -26.32
CA PRO A 345 4.92 -11.80 -25.44
C PRO A 345 5.43 -11.60 -24.01
N LYS A 346 4.98 -10.53 -23.34
CA LYS A 346 5.14 -10.38 -21.91
C LYS A 346 4.21 -11.35 -21.20
N PRO A 347 4.67 -12.13 -20.20
CA PRO A 347 3.80 -13.01 -19.42
C PRO A 347 2.65 -12.24 -18.79
N ARG A 348 1.49 -12.89 -18.70
CA ARG A 348 0.36 -12.37 -17.96
C ARG A 348 0.22 -13.11 -16.64
N MET A 349 0.23 -12.35 -15.55
CA MET A 349 0.04 -12.89 -14.22
C MET A 349 -1.42 -12.82 -13.78
N HIS A 350 -1.87 -13.88 -13.14
CA HIS A 350 -3.17 -13.97 -12.48
C HIS A 350 -3.01 -13.64 -10.99
N THR A 351 -4.12 -13.66 -10.25
CA THR A 351 -4.15 -13.48 -8.80
C THR A 351 -3.23 -14.47 -8.10
N GLN A 352 -2.44 -13.98 -7.16
CA GLN A 352 -1.52 -14.75 -6.33
C GLN A 352 -1.58 -14.27 -4.88
N THR A 353 -0.92 -14.98 -3.98
CA THR A 353 -0.71 -14.53 -2.61
C THR A 353 0.75 -14.13 -2.41
N ALA A 354 0.97 -13.25 -1.44
CA ALA A 354 2.30 -12.81 -1.04
C ALA A 354 2.33 -12.51 0.47
N LEU A 355 3.51 -12.58 1.06
CA LEU A 355 3.73 -12.17 2.44
C LEU A 355 4.06 -10.67 2.48
N VAL A 356 3.46 -9.95 3.42
CA VAL A 356 3.85 -8.56 3.70
C VAL A 356 5.18 -8.56 4.42
N VAL A 357 6.13 -7.79 3.91
CA VAL A 357 7.49 -7.68 4.44
C VAL A 357 7.87 -6.22 4.69
N GLY A 358 8.98 -5.99 5.36
CA GLY A 358 9.45 -4.64 5.64
C GLY A 358 10.74 -4.62 6.45
N LYS A 359 11.06 -3.46 7.01
CA LYS A 359 12.29 -3.24 7.74
C LYS A 359 12.34 -4.06 9.03
N ALA A 360 13.47 -4.65 9.30
CA ALA A 360 13.70 -5.45 10.50
C ALA A 360 13.35 -4.67 11.79
N GLY A 361 12.59 -5.31 12.69
CA GLY A 361 12.12 -4.73 13.93
C GLY A 361 10.90 -3.82 13.82
N GLU A 362 10.32 -3.65 12.63
CA GLU A 362 9.04 -2.97 12.43
C GLU A 362 7.89 -3.99 12.34
N GLU A 363 6.69 -3.60 12.78
CA GLU A 363 5.45 -4.36 12.60
C GLU A 363 4.62 -3.80 11.44
N ILE A 364 4.79 -2.52 11.14
CA ILE A 364 4.11 -1.79 10.07
C ILE A 364 5.17 -1.06 9.27
N TRP A 365 5.21 -1.31 7.95
CA TRP A 365 6.14 -0.63 7.06
C TRP A 365 5.39 -0.14 5.82
N THR A 366 5.21 1.18 5.72
CA THR A 366 4.41 1.81 4.67
C THR A 366 4.99 3.17 4.29
N ASP A 367 4.66 3.64 3.09
CA ASP A 367 4.98 4.97 2.62
C ASP A 367 3.82 5.97 2.81
N GLN A 368 3.98 7.18 2.30
CA GLN A 368 2.98 8.25 2.39
C GLN A 368 1.66 7.96 1.64
N TYR A 369 1.65 6.99 0.71
CA TYR A 369 0.47 6.56 -0.04
C TYR A 369 -0.19 5.31 0.52
N GLY A 370 0.27 4.82 1.67
CA GLY A 370 -0.23 3.58 2.27
C GLY A 370 0.19 2.32 1.51
N ARG A 371 1.24 2.40 0.67
CA ARG A 371 1.81 1.26 -0.04
C ARG A 371 2.63 0.40 0.91
N ILE A 372 2.75 -0.88 0.60
CA ILE A 372 3.49 -1.86 1.39
C ILE A 372 4.53 -2.58 0.54
N LYS A 373 5.41 -3.34 1.20
CA LYS A 373 6.35 -4.25 0.56
C LYS A 373 5.87 -5.67 0.71
N ILE A 374 6.10 -6.50 -0.31
CA ILE A 374 5.66 -7.89 -0.33
C ILE A 374 6.77 -8.83 -0.79
N GLN A 375 6.66 -10.11 -0.44
CA GLN A 375 7.51 -11.18 -0.92
C GLN A 375 6.62 -12.27 -1.52
N PHE A 376 6.83 -12.60 -2.80
CA PHE A 376 6.15 -13.72 -3.43
C PHE A 376 6.79 -15.05 -3.02
N PRO A 377 6.00 -16.13 -2.84
CA PRO A 377 6.55 -17.46 -2.46
C PRO A 377 7.51 -18.06 -3.50
N TRP A 378 7.37 -17.69 -4.77
CA TRP A 378 8.23 -18.16 -5.86
C TRP A 378 9.54 -17.38 -6.00
N ASP A 379 9.63 -16.19 -5.40
CA ASP A 379 10.85 -15.37 -5.45
C ASP A 379 11.89 -15.91 -4.46
N ARG A 380 12.83 -16.70 -4.99
CA ARG A 380 13.88 -17.37 -4.23
C ARG A 380 15.05 -16.45 -3.87
N ASP A 381 15.17 -15.32 -4.56
CA ASP A 381 16.27 -14.36 -4.39
C ASP A 381 15.88 -13.25 -3.39
N GLY A 382 14.60 -13.12 -3.08
CA GLY A 382 14.05 -12.18 -2.11
C GLY A 382 14.47 -12.49 -0.67
N LYS A 383 14.71 -11.46 0.14
CA LYS A 383 15.27 -11.56 1.50
C LYS A 383 14.22 -11.49 2.60
N ASN A 384 12.93 -11.39 2.27
CA ASN A 384 11.83 -11.15 3.19
C ASN A 384 12.00 -9.85 4.02
N ASP A 385 12.51 -8.79 3.39
CA ASP A 385 12.77 -7.49 3.98
C ASP A 385 12.22 -6.34 3.11
N GLU A 386 12.54 -5.10 3.44
CA GLU A 386 12.11 -3.91 2.71
C GLU A 386 12.63 -3.82 1.27
N THR A 387 13.55 -4.70 0.87
CA THR A 387 14.13 -4.75 -0.48
C THR A 387 13.47 -5.80 -1.39
N SER A 388 12.54 -6.60 -0.87
CA SER A 388 11.95 -7.73 -1.60
C SER A 388 11.06 -7.31 -2.77
N SER A 389 10.43 -6.14 -2.73
CA SER A 389 9.60 -5.64 -3.84
C SER A 389 9.70 -4.13 -4.01
N CYS A 390 9.07 -3.59 -5.07
CA CYS A 390 8.69 -2.19 -5.13
C CYS A 390 7.66 -1.86 -4.04
N TRP A 391 7.31 -0.59 -3.89
CA TRP A 391 6.15 -0.19 -3.13
C TRP A 391 4.87 -0.58 -3.85
N VAL A 392 4.04 -1.43 -3.24
CA VAL A 392 2.81 -1.97 -3.82
C VAL A 392 1.60 -1.28 -3.21
N ARG A 393 0.72 -0.74 -4.07
CA ARG A 393 -0.53 -0.10 -3.65
C ARG A 393 -1.48 -1.12 -3.04
N VAL A 394 -2.27 -0.67 -2.05
CA VAL A 394 -3.29 -1.49 -1.38
C VAL A 394 -4.68 -0.96 -1.72
N VAL A 395 -5.58 -1.82 -2.15
CA VAL A 395 -7.00 -1.50 -2.32
C VAL A 395 -7.64 -1.38 -0.95
N LEU A 396 -8.28 -0.26 -0.70
CA LEU A 396 -9.05 0.00 0.51
C LEU A 396 -10.55 0.04 0.16
N PRO A 397 -11.44 -0.36 1.09
CA PRO A 397 -12.89 -0.41 0.81
C PRO A 397 -13.47 0.94 0.38
N TRP A 398 -12.86 2.04 0.81
CA TRP A 398 -13.30 3.39 0.47
C TRP A 398 -12.11 4.35 0.52
N SER A 399 -11.88 5.10 -0.58
CA SER A 399 -10.73 6.00 -0.74
C SER A 399 -11.16 7.32 -1.36
N GLY A 400 -11.31 8.36 -0.56
CA GLY A 400 -11.64 9.71 -0.99
C GLY A 400 -10.54 10.73 -0.62
N LYS A 401 -10.73 11.98 -1.03
CA LYS A 401 -9.80 13.08 -0.72
C LYS A 401 -9.89 13.46 0.77
N GLY A 402 -9.06 12.83 1.59
CA GLY A 402 -9.00 13.07 3.04
C GLY A 402 -10.09 12.38 3.85
N PHE A 403 -10.82 11.42 3.25
CA PHE A 403 -11.80 10.59 3.93
C PHE A 403 -11.83 9.18 3.36
N GLY A 404 -12.32 8.21 4.13
CA GLY A 404 -12.43 6.81 3.71
C GLY A 404 -12.11 5.82 4.84
N MET A 405 -11.85 4.57 4.46
CA MET A 405 -11.43 3.49 5.37
C MET A 405 -9.96 3.17 5.12
N GLN A 406 -9.15 3.17 6.17
CA GLN A 406 -7.72 2.93 6.06
C GLN A 406 -7.29 1.78 6.96
N PHE A 407 -6.88 0.67 6.33
CA PHE A 407 -6.32 -0.50 6.99
C PHE A 407 -5.03 -0.89 6.27
N VAL A 408 -3.88 -0.64 6.91
CA VAL A 408 -2.57 -0.98 6.34
C VAL A 408 -2.23 -2.42 6.73
N PRO A 409 -2.04 -3.33 5.76
CA PRO A 409 -1.56 -4.68 6.05
C PRO A 409 -0.20 -4.64 6.74
N ARG A 410 0.00 -5.48 7.76
CA ARG A 410 1.20 -5.50 8.59
C ARG A 410 2.16 -6.58 8.16
N ILE A 411 3.44 -6.41 8.50
CA ILE A 411 4.49 -7.40 8.25
C ILE A 411 4.06 -8.75 8.84
N GLY A 412 4.25 -9.82 8.03
CA GLY A 412 3.86 -11.19 8.37
C GLY A 412 2.41 -11.56 8.00
N GLN A 413 1.60 -10.62 7.51
CA GLN A 413 0.28 -10.93 6.98
C GLN A 413 0.34 -11.41 5.54
N GLU A 414 -0.52 -12.36 5.19
CA GLU A 414 -0.69 -12.82 3.82
C GLU A 414 -1.71 -11.94 3.09
N VAL A 415 -1.34 -11.51 1.88
CA VAL A 415 -2.16 -10.64 1.04
C VAL A 415 -2.44 -11.28 -0.32
N ILE A 416 -3.58 -10.94 -0.88
CA ILE A 416 -3.95 -11.28 -2.26
C ILE A 416 -3.42 -10.18 -3.17
N VAL A 417 -2.66 -10.56 -4.19
CA VAL A 417 -2.07 -9.67 -5.17
C VAL A 417 -2.67 -9.96 -6.54
N THR A 418 -3.22 -8.94 -7.16
CA THR A 418 -3.60 -8.94 -8.58
C THR A 418 -2.61 -8.06 -9.36
N PHE A 419 -2.65 -8.16 -10.68
CA PHE A 419 -1.74 -7.41 -11.54
C PHE A 419 -2.55 -6.57 -12.51
N ILE A 420 -2.28 -5.27 -12.58
CA ILE A 420 -3.00 -4.35 -13.48
C ILE A 420 -2.75 -4.80 -14.92
N ASP A 421 -3.82 -5.06 -15.66
CA ASP A 421 -3.79 -5.60 -17.03
C ASP A 421 -3.05 -6.96 -17.16
N GLY A 422 -2.83 -7.65 -16.05
CA GLY A 422 -2.03 -8.87 -15.98
C GLY A 422 -0.52 -8.62 -16.08
N ASP A 423 -0.06 -7.37 -16.01
CA ASP A 423 1.36 -7.02 -16.09
C ASP A 423 2.11 -7.40 -14.80
N PRO A 424 3.10 -8.33 -14.85
CA PRO A 424 3.88 -8.74 -13.69
C PRO A 424 4.60 -7.59 -12.97
N ASP A 425 4.89 -6.51 -13.68
CA ASP A 425 5.59 -5.33 -13.15
C ASP A 425 4.63 -4.35 -12.43
N ARG A 426 3.31 -4.61 -12.45
CA ARG A 426 2.28 -3.73 -11.88
C ARG A 426 1.40 -4.44 -10.83
N PRO A 427 1.99 -4.94 -9.72
CA PRO A 427 1.25 -5.60 -8.66
C PRO A 427 0.34 -4.63 -7.90
N LEU A 428 -0.81 -5.14 -7.44
CA LEU A 428 -1.80 -4.42 -6.64
C LEU A 428 -2.35 -5.36 -5.56
N VAL A 429 -2.20 -5.01 -4.29
CA VAL A 429 -2.79 -5.77 -3.19
C VAL A 429 -4.29 -5.48 -3.13
N THR A 430 -5.11 -6.51 -3.24
CA THR A 430 -6.58 -6.42 -3.31
C THR A 430 -7.31 -6.96 -2.07
N GLY A 431 -6.58 -7.58 -1.13
CA GLY A 431 -7.16 -8.08 0.10
C GLY A 431 -6.13 -8.77 0.99
N CYS A 432 -6.59 -9.22 2.17
CA CYS A 432 -5.82 -10.04 3.09
C CYS A 432 -6.53 -11.38 3.30
N VAL A 433 -5.78 -12.42 3.60
CA VAL A 433 -6.32 -13.75 3.94
C VAL A 433 -5.70 -14.25 5.24
N TYR A 434 -6.47 -14.98 6.02
CA TYR A 434 -5.95 -15.69 7.18
C TYR A 434 -5.27 -16.98 6.73
N ASN A 435 -4.28 -17.43 7.52
CA ASN A 435 -3.55 -18.67 7.28
C ASN A 435 -3.17 -19.35 8.59
N GLY A 436 -2.36 -20.40 8.54
CA GLY A 436 -1.95 -21.17 9.72
C GLY A 436 -1.20 -20.36 10.78
N ASP A 437 -0.47 -19.32 10.38
CA ASP A 437 0.30 -18.46 11.28
C ASP A 437 -0.52 -17.25 11.75
N ASN A 438 -1.51 -16.81 10.96
CA ASN A 438 -2.38 -15.69 11.23
C ASN A 438 -3.82 -16.17 11.35
N ALA A 439 -4.23 -16.56 12.56
CA ALA A 439 -5.58 -17.08 12.86
C ALA A 439 -6.64 -15.96 12.85
N LEU A 440 -7.88 -16.35 12.64
CA LEU A 440 -9.05 -15.49 12.76
C LEU A 440 -9.17 -14.88 14.17
N PRO A 441 -9.70 -13.65 14.31
CA PRO A 441 -9.88 -13.00 15.62
C PRO A 441 -10.91 -13.72 16.50
N TYR A 442 -11.84 -14.45 15.88
CA TYR A 442 -12.87 -15.27 16.55
C TYR A 442 -12.73 -16.71 16.07
N ALA A 443 -12.53 -17.62 17.02
CA ALA A 443 -12.31 -19.04 16.71
C ALA A 443 -13.52 -19.67 16.04
N LEU A 444 -13.33 -20.27 14.88
CA LEU A 444 -14.36 -21.02 14.16
C LEU A 444 -14.19 -22.53 14.39
N PRO A 445 -15.27 -23.32 14.36
CA PRO A 445 -16.65 -22.93 14.06
C PRO A 445 -17.45 -22.39 15.27
N ASP A 446 -16.89 -22.35 16.45
CA ASP A 446 -17.62 -22.06 17.71
C ASP A 446 -18.25 -20.66 17.75
N ASN A 447 -17.58 -19.67 17.17
CA ASN A 447 -18.02 -18.26 17.13
C ASN A 447 -18.45 -17.83 15.72
N GLN A 448 -19.15 -18.71 14.99
CA GLN A 448 -19.56 -18.41 13.60
C GLN A 448 -20.58 -17.27 13.46
N THR A 449 -21.23 -16.89 14.56
CA THR A 449 -22.17 -15.76 14.63
C THR A 449 -21.49 -14.43 14.97
N GLN A 450 -20.20 -14.47 15.30
CA GLN A 450 -19.45 -13.24 15.61
C GLN A 450 -18.86 -12.61 14.34
N SER A 451 -18.99 -11.31 14.25
CA SER A 451 -18.34 -10.48 13.24
C SER A 451 -17.80 -9.21 13.88
N GLY A 452 -16.75 -8.61 13.30
CA GLY A 452 -16.23 -7.38 13.89
C GLY A 452 -14.90 -6.91 13.32
N ILE A 453 -14.42 -5.81 13.89
CA ILE A 453 -13.11 -5.23 13.63
C ILE A 453 -12.32 -5.29 14.92
N LYS A 454 -11.23 -6.04 14.92
CA LYS A 454 -10.31 -6.13 16.04
C LYS A 454 -8.92 -5.70 15.61
N THR A 455 -8.37 -4.71 16.30
CA THR A 455 -7.03 -4.18 16.04
C THR A 455 -6.01 -4.85 16.95
N ASN A 456 -4.73 -4.53 16.75
CA ASN A 456 -3.66 -4.98 17.64
C ASN A 456 -2.73 -3.79 17.95
N SER A 457 -2.41 -3.57 19.20
CA SER A 457 -1.51 -2.49 19.61
C SER A 457 -0.09 -2.72 19.09
N SER A 458 0.52 -1.72 18.46
CA SER A 458 1.89 -1.73 17.96
C SER A 458 2.77 -0.81 18.85
N LYS A 459 4.05 -1.12 19.11
CA LYS A 459 4.77 -2.38 18.85
C LYS A 459 4.70 -3.26 20.09
N GLY A 460 4.42 -4.55 19.91
CA GLY A 460 4.45 -5.51 21.02
C GLY A 460 3.51 -5.18 22.17
N GLY A 461 2.50 -4.34 21.97
CA GLY A 461 1.69 -3.72 23.02
C GLY A 461 0.72 -4.65 23.73
N GLY A 462 0.45 -5.84 23.22
CA GLY A 462 -0.39 -6.87 23.85
C GLY A 462 -1.85 -6.46 24.09
N GLY A 463 -2.34 -5.37 23.48
CA GLY A 463 -3.68 -4.84 23.62
C GLY A 463 -4.40 -4.67 22.29
N PHE A 464 -5.69 -4.33 22.32
CA PHE A 464 -6.50 -4.17 21.10
C PHE A 464 -7.66 -3.20 21.30
N ASN A 465 -8.15 -2.63 20.21
CA ASN A 465 -9.48 -2.00 20.15
C ASN A 465 -10.39 -2.93 19.35
N GLU A 466 -11.68 -2.98 19.72
CA GLU A 466 -12.62 -3.91 19.09
C GLU A 466 -14.00 -3.29 18.94
N LEU A 467 -14.61 -3.49 17.78
CA LEU A 467 -16.03 -3.37 17.54
C LEU A 467 -16.52 -4.73 17.08
N ARG A 468 -17.29 -5.43 17.90
CA ARG A 468 -17.79 -6.78 17.63
C ARG A 468 -19.31 -6.80 17.66
N PHE A 469 -19.88 -7.62 16.81
CA PHE A 469 -21.28 -7.99 16.79
C PHE A 469 -21.40 -9.49 17.09
N GLU A 470 -22.29 -9.85 17.98
CA GLU A 470 -22.75 -11.21 18.18
C GLU A 470 -24.20 -11.28 17.72
N ASP A 471 -24.47 -12.15 16.73
CA ASP A 471 -25.80 -12.32 16.11
C ASP A 471 -26.48 -13.64 16.53
N LYS A 472 -25.97 -14.28 17.59
CA LYS A 472 -26.60 -15.49 18.13
C LYS A 472 -27.94 -15.15 18.76
N LYS A 473 -29.01 -15.80 18.27
CA LYS A 473 -30.36 -15.58 18.78
C LYS A 473 -30.43 -15.67 20.31
N ASP A 474 -31.09 -14.70 20.93
CA ASP A 474 -31.27 -14.54 22.38
C ASP A 474 -29.95 -14.25 23.15
N ALA A 475 -28.86 -13.91 22.43
CA ALA A 475 -27.58 -13.51 22.99
C ALA A 475 -26.88 -12.43 22.13
N GLU A 476 -27.69 -11.67 21.41
CA GLU A 476 -27.21 -10.60 20.52
C GLU A 476 -26.47 -9.52 21.34
N GLU A 477 -25.31 -9.10 20.82
CA GLU A 477 -24.47 -8.10 21.49
C GLU A 477 -23.78 -7.16 20.49
N VAL A 478 -23.66 -5.90 20.84
CA VAL A 478 -22.69 -4.97 20.25
C VAL A 478 -21.67 -4.61 21.31
N PHE A 479 -20.42 -5.06 21.10
CA PHE A 479 -19.33 -4.84 22.03
C PHE A 479 -18.35 -3.80 21.47
N LEU A 480 -18.08 -2.75 22.25
CA LEU A 480 -17.10 -1.72 21.93
C LEU A 480 -16.03 -1.65 23.00
N GLN A 481 -14.79 -1.91 22.64
CA GLN A 481 -13.64 -1.81 23.53
C GLN A 481 -12.60 -0.82 22.99
N ALA A 482 -12.16 0.09 23.82
CA ALA A 482 -10.96 0.90 23.61
C ALA A 482 -9.86 0.42 24.56
N GLN A 483 -8.69 0.13 24.04
CA GLN A 483 -7.53 -0.30 24.83
C GLN A 483 -7.09 0.75 25.86
N LYS A 484 -7.22 2.03 25.52
CA LYS A 484 -6.82 3.12 26.39
C LYS A 484 -7.90 4.20 26.46
N ASP A 485 -8.03 5.01 25.46
CA ASP A 485 -8.90 6.18 25.47
C ASP A 485 -10.03 6.03 24.45
N LEU A 486 -11.26 6.33 24.85
CA LEU A 486 -12.41 6.47 23.97
C LEU A 486 -12.87 7.93 23.94
N ASN A 487 -12.79 8.58 22.79
CA ASN A 487 -13.25 9.93 22.56
C ASN A 487 -14.47 9.91 21.59
N VAL A 488 -15.58 10.43 22.06
CA VAL A 488 -16.80 10.59 21.26
C VAL A 488 -17.09 12.09 21.09
N ASN A 489 -17.11 12.58 19.88
CA ASN A 489 -17.40 13.97 19.55
C ASN A 489 -18.65 14.04 18.66
N VAL A 490 -19.72 14.64 19.18
CA VAL A 490 -21.00 14.84 18.50
C VAL A 490 -21.21 16.34 18.32
N LEU A 491 -21.27 16.80 17.08
CA LEU A 491 -21.35 18.24 16.76
C LEU A 491 -22.76 18.83 16.90
N ASN A 492 -23.78 18.03 16.94
CA ASN A 492 -25.15 18.43 17.13
C ASN A 492 -25.80 17.62 18.26
N ASP A 493 -26.69 16.72 17.98
CA ASP A 493 -27.50 16.04 18.97
C ASP A 493 -27.01 14.60 19.24
N SER A 494 -27.08 14.16 20.47
CA SER A 494 -26.85 12.76 20.87
C SER A 494 -28.10 12.24 21.59
N THR A 495 -28.66 11.14 21.11
CA THR A 495 -29.82 10.48 21.71
C THR A 495 -29.50 9.03 22.02
N ALA A 496 -29.82 8.58 23.23
CA ALA A 496 -29.74 7.17 23.62
C ALA A 496 -31.10 6.70 24.14
N SER A 497 -31.54 5.52 23.69
CA SER A 497 -32.77 4.87 24.19
C SER A 497 -32.39 3.45 24.63
N ILE A 498 -32.57 3.14 25.90
CA ILE A 498 -32.20 1.86 26.51
C ILE A 498 -33.47 1.18 27.00
N GLY A 499 -33.75 0.01 26.43
CA GLY A 499 -35.04 -0.70 26.64
C GLY A 499 -35.13 -1.39 27.99
N HIS A 500 -34.02 -1.65 28.67
CA HIS A 500 -34.04 -2.34 29.96
C HIS A 500 -33.11 -1.65 30.96
N ASP A 501 -31.89 -2.07 31.15
CA ASP A 501 -31.00 -1.57 32.18
C ASP A 501 -29.81 -0.78 31.63
N GLU A 502 -29.39 0.28 32.31
CA GLU A 502 -28.14 0.98 32.08
C GLU A 502 -27.24 0.87 33.30
N THR A 503 -25.99 0.45 33.12
CA THR A 503 -24.97 0.41 34.15
C THR A 503 -23.74 1.21 33.73
N LEU A 504 -23.32 2.17 34.57
CA LEU A 504 -22.10 2.94 34.37
C LEU A 504 -21.16 2.78 35.55
N THR A 505 -19.99 2.23 35.34
CA THR A 505 -18.92 2.11 36.33
C THR A 505 -17.72 2.97 35.92
N VAL A 506 -17.28 3.87 36.78
CA VAL A 506 -16.12 4.74 36.56
C VAL A 506 -15.14 4.55 37.71
N GLN A 507 -13.94 4.11 37.40
CA GLN A 507 -12.91 3.79 38.42
C GLN A 507 -12.39 5.03 39.14
N ASN A 508 -12.27 6.17 38.46
CA ASN A 508 -11.65 7.37 39.01
C ASN A 508 -12.64 8.54 39.06
N ALA A 509 -12.66 9.42 38.12
CA ALA A 509 -13.48 10.62 38.13
C ALA A 509 -14.52 10.65 37.00
N ARG A 510 -15.70 11.18 37.31
CA ARG A 510 -16.74 11.50 36.32
C ARG A 510 -17.06 12.98 36.39
N THR A 511 -16.94 13.67 35.25
CA THR A 511 -17.34 15.07 35.10
C THR A 511 -18.46 15.18 34.07
N ARG A 512 -19.49 15.95 34.38
CA ARG A 512 -20.58 16.29 33.46
C ARG A 512 -20.75 17.82 33.46
N THR A 513 -20.76 18.43 32.30
CA THR A 513 -20.92 19.87 32.14
C THR A 513 -22.02 20.14 31.08
N VAL A 514 -23.06 20.84 31.49
CA VAL A 514 -24.04 21.46 30.58
C VAL A 514 -23.67 22.93 30.51
N LYS A 515 -23.24 23.44 29.34
CA LYS A 515 -22.77 24.82 29.19
C LYS A 515 -23.92 25.81 29.10
N GLU A 516 -24.95 25.44 28.36
CA GLU A 516 -26.13 26.26 28.10
C GLU A 516 -27.35 25.33 28.10
N GLY A 517 -28.49 25.81 28.66
CA GLY A 517 -29.73 25.03 28.78
C GLY A 517 -29.83 24.21 30.04
N ASP A 518 -30.84 23.34 30.11
CA ASP A 518 -31.26 22.64 31.32
C ASP A 518 -30.75 21.21 31.40
N GLU A 519 -30.55 20.72 32.60
CA GLU A 519 -30.41 19.28 32.88
C GLU A 519 -31.69 18.80 33.60
N THR A 520 -32.38 17.85 32.99
CA THR A 520 -33.60 17.25 33.57
C THR A 520 -33.37 15.77 33.85
N VAL A 521 -33.69 15.35 35.11
CA VAL A 521 -33.66 13.94 35.49
C VAL A 521 -35.05 13.55 35.99
N THR A 522 -35.74 12.66 35.28
CA THR A 522 -37.08 12.17 35.63
C THR A 522 -37.06 10.69 35.92
N LEU A 523 -37.55 10.27 37.08
CA LEU A 523 -37.87 8.89 37.41
C LEU A 523 -39.39 8.76 37.51
N GLU A 524 -40.00 8.11 36.51
CA GLU A 524 -41.46 7.91 36.52
C GLU A 524 -41.90 6.96 37.66
N LYS A 525 -41.11 5.93 37.90
CA LYS A 525 -41.32 4.96 39.01
C LYS A 525 -40.00 4.54 39.57
N GLY A 526 -39.96 4.22 40.87
CA GLY A 526 -38.79 3.69 41.50
C GLY A 526 -38.09 4.65 42.45
N LYS A 527 -36.86 4.34 42.84
CA LYS A 527 -36.10 5.03 43.88
C LYS A 527 -34.79 5.60 43.32
N ARG A 528 -34.51 6.85 43.61
CA ARG A 528 -33.16 7.41 43.43
C ARG A 528 -32.39 7.31 44.71
N THR A 529 -31.24 6.66 44.65
CA THR A 529 -30.29 6.57 45.78
C THR A 529 -28.98 7.25 45.41
N VAL A 530 -28.48 8.11 46.28
CA VAL A 530 -27.14 8.69 46.17
C VAL A 530 -26.38 8.28 47.44
N THR A 531 -25.26 7.56 47.28
CA THR A 531 -24.43 7.11 48.39
C THR A 531 -23.01 7.58 48.17
N ILE A 532 -22.49 8.33 49.13
CA ILE A 532 -21.08 8.75 49.19
C ILE A 532 -20.46 8.04 50.39
N GLN A 533 -19.69 6.98 50.15
CA GLN A 533 -19.12 6.17 51.22
C GLN A 533 -18.02 6.92 51.99
N THR A 534 -17.19 7.66 51.27
CA THR A 534 -16.11 8.50 51.84
C THR A 534 -16.04 9.78 51.04
N GLY A 535 -15.88 10.92 51.67
CA GLY A 535 -15.81 12.23 51.03
C GLY A 535 -16.98 13.13 51.35
N SER A 536 -17.27 14.09 50.51
CA SER A 536 -18.30 15.13 50.74
C SER A 536 -19.22 15.29 49.56
N ASP A 537 -20.45 15.69 49.80
CA ASP A 537 -21.39 16.22 48.82
C ASP A 537 -21.48 17.74 48.94
N SER A 538 -21.39 18.45 47.84
CA SER A 538 -21.50 19.92 47.80
C SER A 538 -22.44 20.35 46.68
N LEU A 539 -23.41 21.13 47.03
CA LEU A 539 -24.35 21.74 46.09
C LEU A 539 -24.25 23.26 46.17
N ASP A 540 -23.81 23.91 45.12
CA ASP A 540 -23.77 25.38 44.95
C ASP A 540 -24.80 25.79 43.90
N VAL A 541 -25.82 26.50 44.31
CA VAL A 541 -26.90 27.03 43.45
C VAL A 541 -26.87 28.54 43.53
N LYS A 542 -26.56 29.22 42.46
CA LYS A 542 -26.44 30.68 42.41
C LYS A 542 -27.78 31.42 42.52
N ASP A 543 -28.83 30.81 42.06
CA ASP A 543 -30.15 31.42 41.99
C ASP A 543 -31.14 30.71 42.94
N THR A 544 -32.04 29.92 42.47
CA THR A 544 -33.12 29.34 43.26
C THR A 544 -32.99 27.83 43.36
N ARG A 545 -33.16 27.30 44.57
CA ARG A 545 -33.35 25.88 44.83
C ARG A 545 -34.74 25.64 45.40
N THR A 546 -35.54 24.84 44.77
CA THR A 546 -36.85 24.39 45.26
C THR A 546 -36.77 22.89 45.59
N VAL A 547 -37.28 22.50 46.74
CA VAL A 547 -37.46 21.12 47.16
C VAL A 547 -38.91 20.89 47.55
N THR A 548 -39.59 20.01 46.82
CA THR A 548 -40.98 19.63 47.13
C THR A 548 -41.01 18.12 47.42
N VAL A 549 -41.52 17.76 48.58
CA VAL A 549 -41.66 16.37 49.04
C VAL A 549 -43.15 16.14 49.39
N GLY A 550 -43.77 15.22 48.65
CA GLY A 550 -45.22 14.95 48.82
C GLY A 550 -45.55 14.09 50.05
N ALA A 551 -44.56 13.47 50.69
CA ALA A 551 -44.73 12.66 51.88
C ALA A 551 -43.66 13.04 52.92
N ASP A 552 -42.98 12.10 53.49
CA ASP A 552 -42.01 12.32 54.57
C ASP A 552 -40.65 12.80 54.07
N GLN A 553 -40.06 13.77 54.71
CA GLN A 553 -38.69 14.18 54.56
C GLN A 553 -37.95 14.00 55.87
N THR A 554 -36.87 13.21 55.84
CA THR A 554 -36.02 12.98 57.02
C THR A 554 -34.63 13.57 56.78
N HIS A 555 -34.14 14.32 57.76
CA HIS A 555 -32.76 14.85 57.80
C HIS A 555 -32.06 14.32 59.05
N SER A 556 -30.94 13.62 58.85
CA SER A 556 -30.12 13.12 59.97
C SER A 556 -28.67 13.52 59.78
N THR A 557 -28.06 14.16 60.75
CA THR A 557 -26.69 14.63 60.73
C THR A 557 -25.97 14.13 61.97
N GLY A 558 -24.87 13.37 61.78
CA GLY A 558 -24.06 12.83 62.86
C GLY A 558 -23.10 13.84 63.49
N GLY A 559 -22.89 14.96 62.87
CA GLY A 559 -22.06 16.06 63.35
C GLY A 559 -22.81 17.37 63.43
N ASN A 560 -22.19 18.47 63.13
CA ASN A 560 -22.81 19.79 63.13
C ASN A 560 -23.74 19.99 61.92
N TYR A 561 -24.93 20.55 62.20
CA TYR A 561 -25.80 21.06 61.15
C TYR A 561 -25.88 22.58 61.30
N SER A 562 -25.54 23.30 60.26
CA SER A 562 -25.60 24.77 60.22
C SER A 562 -26.51 25.23 59.08
N HIS A 563 -27.47 26.08 59.39
CA HIS A 563 -28.35 26.72 58.44
C HIS A 563 -28.22 28.25 58.55
N LYS A 564 -27.70 28.91 57.53
CA LYS A 564 -27.51 30.36 57.49
C LYS A 564 -28.39 30.96 56.38
N VAL A 565 -29.24 31.89 56.72
CA VAL A 565 -30.11 32.62 55.80
C VAL A 565 -29.80 34.10 55.94
N SER A 566 -29.46 34.77 54.83
CA SER A 566 -29.19 36.22 54.81
C SER A 566 -30.46 37.06 54.66
N GLY A 567 -31.51 36.47 54.18
CA GLY A 567 -32.85 37.08 54.08
C GLY A 567 -33.80 36.52 55.12
N ASN A 568 -35.04 36.31 54.72
CA ASN A 568 -36.07 35.76 55.61
C ASN A 568 -35.95 34.23 55.71
N PHE A 569 -36.15 33.70 56.89
CA PHE A 569 -36.38 32.27 57.12
C PHE A 569 -37.80 32.11 57.66
N GLU A 570 -38.66 31.43 56.91
CA GLU A 570 -40.05 31.14 57.26
C GLU A 570 -40.18 29.62 57.46
N LEU A 571 -40.82 29.22 58.55
CA LEU A 571 -41.17 27.83 58.83
C LEU A 571 -42.65 27.76 59.19
N THR A 572 -43.42 27.16 58.28
CA THR A 572 -44.86 26.90 58.51
C THR A 572 -45.05 25.41 58.71
N VAL A 573 -45.74 25.04 59.78
CA VAL A 573 -46.02 23.64 60.15
C VAL A 573 -47.52 23.56 60.50
N ASP A 574 -48.28 22.86 59.66
CA ASP A 574 -49.72 22.67 59.92
C ASP A 574 -50.01 21.68 61.04
N GLY A 575 -49.08 20.83 61.36
CA GLY A 575 -49.15 19.88 62.45
C GLY A 575 -48.32 20.32 63.66
N ASN A 576 -47.59 19.40 64.24
CA ASN A 576 -46.78 19.66 65.46
C ASN A 576 -45.33 20.02 65.06
N LEU A 577 -44.81 21.08 65.64
CA LEU A 577 -43.38 21.37 65.68
C LEU A 577 -42.78 20.95 67.01
N SER A 578 -41.83 20.05 67.01
CA SER A 578 -41.10 19.65 68.22
C SER A 578 -39.59 19.97 68.07
N ILE A 579 -39.05 20.76 68.95
CA ILE A 579 -37.61 21.05 69.04
C ILE A 579 -37.09 20.48 70.38
N LYS A 580 -36.26 19.43 70.31
CA LYS A 580 -35.63 18.80 71.46
C LYS A 580 -34.11 18.99 71.42
N VAL A 581 -33.58 19.64 72.43
CA VAL A 581 -32.14 19.92 72.51
C VAL A 581 -31.62 19.36 73.85
N SER A 582 -30.62 18.48 73.79
CA SER A 582 -30.00 17.92 75.00
C SER A 582 -29.03 18.91 75.70
N GLY A 583 -28.54 19.85 74.89
CA GLY A 583 -27.66 20.93 75.41
C GLY A 583 -28.44 22.26 75.55
N THR A 584 -27.82 23.32 75.13
CA THR A 584 -28.41 24.68 75.20
C THR A 584 -29.22 25.01 73.92
N LEU A 585 -30.47 25.43 74.04
CA LEU A 585 -31.23 26.11 73.03
C LEU A 585 -31.11 27.61 73.20
N ALA A 586 -30.52 28.34 72.27
CA ALA A 586 -30.43 29.78 72.32
C ALA A 586 -31.32 30.35 71.19
N LEU A 587 -32.29 31.18 71.50
CA LEU A 587 -33.07 31.96 70.55
C LEU A 587 -32.73 33.44 70.78
N GLN A 588 -32.11 34.06 69.78
CA GLN A 588 -31.67 35.45 69.82
C GLN A 588 -32.25 36.25 68.68
N SER A 589 -32.78 37.42 68.93
CA SER A 589 -33.24 38.35 67.91
C SER A 589 -32.62 39.73 68.13
N GLY A 590 -32.11 40.37 67.07
CA GLY A 590 -31.67 41.77 67.11
C GLY A 590 -32.81 42.78 67.12
N GLY A 591 -33.98 42.34 66.77
CA GLY A 591 -35.23 43.12 66.83
C GLY A 591 -36.22 42.50 67.84
N SER A 592 -37.44 42.27 67.43
CA SER A 592 -38.47 41.68 68.33
C SER A 592 -38.48 40.15 68.21
N LEU A 593 -38.61 39.48 69.31
CA LEU A 593 -38.93 38.05 69.39
C LEU A 593 -40.38 37.94 69.93
N THR A 594 -41.26 37.37 69.13
CA THR A 594 -42.67 37.17 69.48
C THR A 594 -42.94 35.67 69.62
N LEU A 595 -43.45 35.23 70.75
CA LEU A 595 -44.02 33.91 70.97
C LEU A 595 -45.51 34.05 71.22
N LYS A 596 -46.31 33.50 70.28
CA LYS A 596 -47.77 33.57 70.39
C LYS A 596 -48.37 32.17 70.30
N SER A 597 -49.33 31.88 71.19
CA SER A 597 -50.17 30.70 71.11
C SER A 597 -51.62 31.13 71.24
N ASP A 598 -52.50 30.57 70.43
CA ASP A 598 -53.90 30.80 70.55
C ASP A 598 -54.56 29.92 71.67
N ALA A 599 -53.83 28.95 72.17
CA ALA A 599 -54.23 28.14 73.34
C ALA A 599 -53.25 28.40 74.50
N ASP A 600 -52.45 27.44 74.88
CA ASP A 600 -51.51 27.53 75.99
C ASP A 600 -50.07 27.81 75.57
N LEU A 601 -49.39 28.69 76.27
CA LEU A 601 -47.97 28.88 76.17
C LEU A 601 -47.35 28.54 77.51
N ALA A 602 -46.67 27.41 77.58
CA ALA A 602 -46.03 26.97 78.85
C ALA A 602 -44.48 27.13 78.75
N ALA A 603 -43.87 27.78 79.68
CA ALA A 603 -42.45 27.84 79.83
C ALA A 603 -42.08 27.17 81.18
N GLN A 604 -41.33 26.10 81.17
CA GLN A 604 -40.97 25.34 82.38
C GLN A 604 -39.42 25.14 82.45
N ALA A 605 -38.87 25.31 83.57
CA ALA A 605 -37.44 25.05 83.82
C ALA A 605 -37.27 24.15 85.04
N GLY A 606 -36.36 23.18 84.97
CA GLY A 606 -36.06 22.27 86.06
C GLY A 606 -35.32 22.94 87.24
N THR A 607 -34.60 24.01 86.95
CA THR A 607 -33.81 24.72 87.95
C THR A 607 -34.23 26.20 88.09
N SER A 608 -34.16 26.94 86.98
CA SER A 608 -34.54 28.37 87.04
C SER A 608 -35.11 28.84 85.71
N LEU A 609 -36.13 29.66 85.77
CA LEU A 609 -36.64 30.44 84.63
C LEU A 609 -36.39 31.91 84.92
N THR A 610 -35.58 32.57 84.10
CA THR A 610 -35.23 33.98 84.27
C THR A 610 -35.83 34.81 83.13
N SER A 611 -36.60 35.81 83.38
CA SER A 611 -37.03 36.81 82.43
C SER A 611 -36.42 38.17 82.83
N LYS A 612 -35.67 38.78 81.90
CA LYS A 612 -34.97 40.05 82.17
C LYS A 612 -35.24 41.03 81.02
N ALA A 613 -35.55 42.20 81.33
CA ALA A 613 -35.72 43.30 80.37
C ALA A 613 -34.84 44.49 80.77
N GLY A 614 -34.21 45.14 79.77
CA GLY A 614 -33.43 46.37 79.97
C GLY A 614 -34.28 47.58 80.36
N THR A 615 -35.49 47.62 79.90
CA THR A 615 -36.40 48.76 80.09
C THR A 615 -37.70 48.38 80.81
N SER A 616 -38.44 47.43 80.30
CA SER A 616 -39.69 47.00 80.95
C SER A 616 -39.98 45.52 80.71
N LEU A 617 -40.53 44.87 81.78
CA LEU A 617 -41.12 43.54 81.68
C LEU A 617 -42.58 43.64 82.05
N THR A 618 -43.46 43.30 81.12
CA THR A 618 -44.92 43.36 81.36
C THR A 618 -45.49 41.96 81.33
N ASN A 619 -46.17 41.56 82.34
CA ASN A 619 -46.97 40.35 82.44
C ASN A 619 -48.46 40.78 82.50
N GLN A 620 -49.26 40.39 81.58
CA GLN A 620 -50.67 40.78 81.51
C GLN A 620 -51.57 39.55 81.31
N ALA A 621 -52.59 39.40 82.02
CA ALA A 621 -53.58 38.38 81.77
C ALA A 621 -55.02 39.02 81.72
N GLY A 622 -55.81 38.49 80.78
CA GLY A 622 -57.20 38.95 80.59
C GLY A 622 -58.12 38.53 81.73
N THR A 623 -57.80 37.41 82.37
CA THR A 623 -58.64 36.86 83.44
C THR A 623 -57.86 36.74 84.79
N SER A 624 -56.74 36.06 84.79
CA SER A 624 -55.98 35.90 86.07
C SER A 624 -54.45 35.78 85.76
N LEU A 625 -53.63 36.37 86.64
CA LEU A 625 -52.18 36.19 86.71
C LEU A 625 -51.85 35.58 88.06
N THR A 626 -51.33 34.38 88.06
CA THR A 626 -50.99 33.68 89.33
C THR A 626 -49.47 33.49 89.41
N ASN A 627 -48.84 34.03 90.47
CA ASN A 627 -47.45 33.77 90.79
C ASN A 627 -47.48 32.89 92.07
N LYS A 628 -46.92 31.66 92.01
CA LYS A 628 -46.89 30.72 93.09
C LYS A 628 -45.48 30.22 93.34
N ALA A 629 -44.99 30.30 94.52
CA ALA A 629 -43.71 29.76 94.90
C ALA A 629 -43.88 28.74 96.06
N GLY A 630 -43.12 27.59 95.93
CA GLY A 630 -43.15 26.57 97.02
C GLY A 630 -42.45 27.02 98.26
N THR A 631 -41.49 27.91 98.13
CA THR A 631 -40.72 28.38 99.32
C THR A 631 -40.77 29.89 99.51
N SER A 632 -40.47 30.66 98.52
CA SER A 632 -40.54 32.12 98.64
C SER A 632 -40.87 32.82 97.29
N LEU A 633 -41.63 33.86 97.36
CA LEU A 633 -41.87 34.80 96.22
C LEU A 633 -41.30 36.16 96.69
N THR A 634 -40.31 36.68 95.99
CA THR A 634 -39.74 37.99 96.27
C THR A 634 -40.04 38.96 95.18
N ASN A 635 -40.65 40.09 95.43
CA ASN A 635 -40.80 41.24 94.54
C ASN A 635 -39.91 42.36 95.11
N ASP A 636 -38.83 42.69 94.41
CA ASP A 636 -37.92 43.74 94.79
C ASP A 636 -37.87 44.85 93.70
N ALA A 637 -37.99 46.06 94.12
CA ALA A 637 -37.96 47.21 93.29
C ALA A 637 -37.02 48.29 93.80
N GLY A 638 -35.99 48.68 93.03
CA GLY A 638 -35.02 49.70 93.48
C GLY A 638 -35.61 51.08 93.73
N VAL A 639 -36.78 51.39 93.16
CA VAL A 639 -37.42 52.70 93.35
C VAL A 639 -38.86 52.56 93.89
N SER A 640 -39.70 51.82 93.21
CA SER A 640 -41.09 51.65 93.68
C SER A 640 -41.70 50.31 93.28
N LEU A 641 -42.50 49.73 94.15
CA LEU A 641 -43.36 48.59 93.89
C LEU A 641 -44.79 49.05 94.08
N THR A 642 -45.64 49.00 93.04
CA THR A 642 -47.03 49.39 93.17
C THR A 642 -47.92 48.19 92.90
N ASN A 643 -48.75 47.84 93.78
CA ASN A 643 -49.80 46.84 93.66
C ASN A 643 -51.16 47.62 93.66
N LYS A 644 -51.97 47.50 92.62
CA LYS A 644 -53.24 48.19 92.51
C LYS A 644 -54.30 47.21 92.07
N ALA A 645 -55.39 47.19 92.72
CA ALA A 645 -56.60 46.47 92.36
C ALA A 645 -57.75 47.43 92.06
N GLY A 646 -58.57 47.13 91.07
CA GLY A 646 -59.79 47.95 90.77
C GLY A 646 -60.95 47.75 91.74
N ALA A 647 -61.01 46.57 92.38
CA ALA A 647 -62.10 46.25 93.34
C ALA A 647 -61.55 45.80 94.69
N GLU A 648 -60.73 44.77 94.75
CA GLU A 648 -60.24 44.23 96.02
C GLU A 648 -58.75 43.74 95.90
N GLN A 649 -57.96 43.97 96.88
CA GLN A 649 -56.62 43.41 97.07
C GLN A 649 -56.54 42.70 98.42
N THR A 650 -56.36 41.40 98.37
CA THR A 650 -56.19 40.63 99.58
C THR A 650 -54.67 40.30 99.77
N VAL A 651 -54.12 40.57 100.95
CA VAL A 651 -52.78 40.15 101.33
C VAL A 651 -52.94 39.27 102.55
N ASP A 652 -52.75 37.96 102.37
CA ASP A 652 -52.89 37.00 103.47
C ASP A 652 -51.49 36.41 103.77
N GLY A 653 -51.07 36.58 105.03
CA GLY A 653 -49.76 36.08 105.53
C GLY A 653 -49.85 34.69 106.16
N GLY A 654 -50.96 33.99 106.11
CA GLY A 654 -51.16 32.68 106.70
C GLY A 654 -50.72 32.58 108.18
N GLY A 655 -49.46 32.69 108.46
CA GLY A 655 -48.87 32.69 109.75
C GLY A 655 -48.39 34.06 110.23
N MET A 656 -47.88 34.85 109.37
CA MET A 656 -47.34 36.17 109.71
C MET A 656 -47.30 37.08 108.43
N LEU A 657 -47.82 38.28 108.55
CA LEU A 657 -47.56 39.34 107.58
C LEU A 657 -46.72 40.42 108.27
N THR A 658 -45.54 40.67 107.68
CA THR A 658 -44.67 41.75 108.20
C THR A 658 -44.56 42.85 107.17
N ILE A 659 -44.96 44.07 107.54
CA ILE A 659 -44.82 45.28 106.71
C ILE A 659 -43.78 46.18 107.39
N LYS A 660 -42.68 46.52 106.75
CA LYS A 660 -41.67 47.44 107.31
C LYS A 660 -41.44 48.58 106.28
N GLY A 661 -41.35 49.79 106.76
CA GLY A 661 -41.02 50.96 105.97
C GLY A 661 -40.72 52.18 106.83
N GLY A 662 -39.93 53.14 106.34
CA GLY A 662 -39.75 54.42 107.00
C GLY A 662 -41.03 55.18 107.26
N LEU A 663 -42.02 54.99 106.42
CA LEU A 663 -43.39 55.43 106.60
C LEU A 663 -44.36 54.37 106.09
N VAL A 664 -45.27 53.84 106.91
CA VAL A 664 -46.36 52.95 106.48
C VAL A 664 -47.66 53.71 106.67
N LYS A 665 -48.43 53.93 105.58
CA LYS A 665 -49.75 54.49 105.64
C LYS A 665 -50.79 53.41 105.32
N VAL A 666 -51.70 53.18 106.16
CA VAL A 666 -52.84 52.32 105.97
C VAL A 666 -54.07 53.20 106.11
N ASN A 667 -54.87 53.35 105.08
CA ASN A 667 -56.09 54.15 105.07
C ASN A 667 -57.30 53.24 105.27
#